data_f2cd779d548a0b68a39910752e53a46d
#
_entry.id   f2cd779d548a0b68a39910752e53a46d
#
_cell.length_a   1.000
_cell.length_b   1.000
_cell.length_c   1.000
_cell.angle_alpha   90.00
_cell.angle_beta   90.00
_cell.angle_gamma   90.00
#
_symmetry.space_group_name_H-M   'P 1'
#
loop_
_entity.id
_entity.type
_entity.pdbx_description
1 polymer ?
#
loop_
_entity_poly.entity_id
_entity_poly.type
_entity_poly.pdbx_seq_one_letter_code
_entity_poly.pdbx_strand_id
1 'polypeptide(L)'
;MATSLLKFSLKTNLVKSVISEIVSNISRYYYVYCHPGAWNNESIPEAVSDSFEYENTTRNEAVLYKQIDANDICAVIPRINWVAGYTFDMYGEYSSDNPAFSGATALENAEFYCLTDDYNVYKCLFNNNNNPSSVRPTGTSTVPITLDDGYIWKYMYTIPLSVRNKFLTTTTMPVVTALSNQFYSKGSIVSFTIENPGKKYPVTSYKVTGFRIIDGGSGYSSTPVVTLSNPDQVNGVPATVASVTISGGQVSSLSILNQGSGYSYPPVVNISGGGASRQATLEPIVERLSTVYTTLTVTGDGYLEENPYQVQSVEVISGGTGYASVDLLFTDPDLPNGVKAVAHGVISGGVVTGFVVDNPGYGYSKPFYSILQDANASNIVLVQATSIAGQVAGGLTFRVNTKKNEAQLVPLINSNGEIESIQITKPGTGYTYALVTVNTSLNPEDEPDFEQASILLNFGIGDIESRQSTVELTAVDGAIHVIKVTNPGFGYTSPPTVTISGDGSGCTAHAVLSSTGSVDKIVVDNIGFDYTKATVTLTGPAASVATAHAMISPKGGHGRDAIGELYAKTLVFHGNLSKEKNKGFTSTNDYRQVCIVKNPRVYGKEVNLRAALASTCLIAIGTKGQGGFGLIDIDDVITWTDTTVTPNRSYTFRVIEKNADYSSTEAAMLLSYLDNKIPSSGATFGKVGAVFNTTNIITPDVNKFSGDLLTIDNRLRFSPSDQQIVVVTNSITF
;
A
#
# COMPACT_ATOMS: atom_id res chain seq x y z
N MET A 1 18.95 27.66 25.53
CA MET A 1 18.72 27.22 24.16
C MET A 1 17.23 27.16 23.95
N ALA A 2 16.71 27.72 22.86
CA ALA A 2 15.30 27.55 22.52
C ALA A 2 15.06 26.09 22.15
N THR A 3 14.16 25.43 22.84
CA THR A 3 13.75 24.05 22.51
C THR A 3 12.74 24.10 21.36
N SER A 4 13.03 23.45 20.22
CA SER A 4 12.05 23.30 19.15
C SER A 4 11.12 22.14 19.45
N LEU A 5 9.82 22.33 19.25
CA LEU A 5 8.82 21.28 19.38
C LEU A 5 8.64 20.55 18.04
N LEU A 6 8.85 19.23 18.03
CA LEU A 6 8.53 18.40 16.87
C LEU A 6 7.01 18.24 16.77
N LYS A 7 6.41 18.89 15.77
CA LYS A 7 4.97 18.80 15.52
C LYS A 7 4.54 17.36 15.22
N PHE A 8 3.40 16.96 15.75
CA PHE A 8 2.83 15.62 15.51
C PHE A 8 2.59 15.33 14.03
N SER A 9 2.21 16.35 13.27
CA SER A 9 2.05 16.23 11.81
C SER A 9 3.32 15.75 11.10
N LEU A 10 4.52 16.06 11.59
CA LEU A 10 5.76 15.53 11.02
C LEU A 10 5.88 14.02 11.29
N LYS A 11 5.56 13.58 12.51
CA LYS A 11 5.60 12.16 12.88
C LYS A 11 4.64 11.31 12.05
N THR A 12 3.39 11.76 11.90
CA THR A 12 2.39 11.07 11.08
C THR A 12 2.73 11.12 9.58
N ASN A 13 3.41 12.18 9.10
CA ASN A 13 3.90 12.24 7.73
C ASN A 13 5.06 11.27 7.49
N LEU A 14 5.96 11.06 8.46
CA LEU A 14 7.00 10.03 8.36
C LEU A 14 6.38 8.63 8.27
N VAL A 15 5.37 8.34 9.09
CA VAL A 15 4.59 7.10 9.01
C VAL A 15 4.03 6.90 7.60
N LYS A 16 3.32 7.91 7.07
CA LYS A 16 2.74 7.87 5.72
C LYS A 16 3.80 7.71 4.62
N SER A 17 4.95 8.37 4.78
CA SER A 17 6.05 8.26 3.82
C SER A 17 6.58 6.84 3.71
N VAL A 18 6.85 6.19 4.85
CA VAL A 18 7.34 4.79 4.85
C VAL A 18 6.31 3.84 4.23
N ILE A 19 5.03 3.97 4.60
CA ILE A 19 3.95 3.18 4.00
C ILE A 19 3.91 3.39 2.48
N SER A 20 3.93 4.66 2.03
CA SER A 20 3.89 5.00 0.61
C SER A 20 5.11 4.46 -0.17
N GLU A 21 6.30 4.51 0.42
CA GLU A 21 7.51 3.97 -0.20
C GLU A 21 7.42 2.44 -0.43
N ILE A 22 6.86 1.71 0.54
CA ILE A 22 6.68 0.25 0.44
C ILE A 22 5.57 -0.07 -0.56
N VAL A 23 4.41 0.58 -0.45
CA VAL A 23 3.26 0.35 -1.34
C VAL A 23 3.60 0.65 -2.79
N SER A 24 4.32 1.75 -3.06
CA SER A 24 4.71 2.14 -4.41
C SER A 24 5.98 1.44 -4.92
N ASN A 25 6.60 0.57 -4.13
CA ASN A 25 7.88 -0.09 -4.43
C ASN A 25 9.03 0.88 -4.79
N ILE A 26 8.95 2.14 -4.34
CA ILE A 26 10.04 3.12 -4.49
C ILE A 26 11.26 2.70 -3.68
N SER A 27 11.03 2.24 -2.45
CA SER A 27 12.04 1.64 -1.58
C SER A 27 11.60 0.24 -1.17
N ARG A 28 12.57 -0.64 -0.99
CA ARG A 28 12.34 -2.00 -0.55
C ARG A 28 12.89 -2.20 0.84
N TYR A 29 12.08 -2.79 1.67
CA TYR A 29 12.38 -3.07 3.07
C TYR A 29 12.46 -4.57 3.26
N TYR A 30 13.42 -5.00 4.07
CA TYR A 30 13.66 -6.42 4.34
C TYR A 30 13.76 -6.68 5.83
N TYR A 31 13.10 -7.72 6.28
CA TYR A 31 13.51 -8.39 7.50
C TYR A 31 14.85 -9.08 7.26
N VAL A 32 15.77 -8.89 8.20
CA VAL A 32 17.07 -9.55 8.22
C VAL A 32 17.13 -10.41 9.46
N TYR A 33 17.26 -11.70 9.25
CA TYR A 33 17.38 -12.68 10.31
C TYR A 33 18.85 -12.96 10.55
N CYS A 34 19.31 -12.73 11.79
CA CYS A 34 20.70 -12.84 12.17
C CYS A 34 20.90 -14.00 13.16
N HIS A 35 22.09 -14.61 13.05
CA HIS A 35 22.54 -15.72 13.89
C HIS A 35 23.82 -15.31 14.65
N PRO A 36 23.70 -14.52 15.72
CA PRO A 36 24.84 -13.95 16.44
C PRO A 36 25.58 -14.96 17.34
N GLY A 37 25.22 -16.23 17.30
CA GLY A 37 25.71 -17.24 18.25
C GLY A 37 24.91 -17.24 19.55
N ALA A 38 25.43 -17.90 20.57
CA ALA A 38 24.75 -18.01 21.87
C ALA A 38 24.87 -16.70 22.67
N TRP A 39 23.79 -16.29 23.31
CA TRP A 39 23.83 -15.22 24.30
C TRP A 39 24.59 -15.65 25.55
N ASN A 40 25.19 -14.70 26.27
CA ASN A 40 25.79 -14.98 27.60
C ASN A 40 24.77 -15.57 28.56
N ASN A 41 23.50 -15.19 28.43
CA ASN A 41 22.37 -15.82 29.11
C ASN A 41 21.23 -16.02 28.09
N GLU A 42 20.97 -17.24 27.71
CA GLU A 42 19.94 -17.60 26.71
C GLU A 42 18.50 -17.22 27.13
N SER A 43 18.28 -16.89 28.40
CA SER A 43 16.97 -16.41 28.88
C SER A 43 16.79 -14.90 28.82
N ILE A 44 17.84 -14.15 28.49
CA ILE A 44 17.84 -12.68 28.45
C ILE A 44 18.61 -12.23 27.21
N PRO A 45 17.93 -11.64 26.21
CA PRO A 45 18.63 -11.06 25.05
C PRO A 45 19.64 -10.00 25.50
N GLU A 46 20.79 -9.93 24.83
CA GLU A 46 21.77 -8.88 25.08
C GLU A 46 21.25 -7.51 24.69
N ALA A 47 21.74 -6.46 25.35
CA ALA A 47 21.33 -5.10 25.07
C ALA A 47 21.82 -4.65 23.67
N VAL A 48 20.97 -3.95 22.95
CA VAL A 48 21.30 -3.35 21.64
C VAL A 48 22.11 -2.07 21.86
N SER A 49 23.14 -1.84 21.02
CA SER A 49 23.94 -0.62 21.01
C SER A 49 23.81 0.09 19.65
N ASP A 50 23.71 1.42 19.68
CA ASP A 50 23.72 2.27 18.50
C ASP A 50 25.17 2.72 18.17
N SER A 51 26.07 1.74 17.98
CA SER A 51 27.45 1.97 17.60
C SER A 51 27.77 1.33 16.25
N PHE A 52 28.69 1.93 15.50
CA PHE A 52 29.16 1.36 14.23
C PHE A 52 29.76 -0.05 14.39
N GLU A 53 30.40 -0.33 15.50
CA GLU A 53 30.95 -1.65 15.79
C GLU A 53 29.83 -2.67 15.95
N TYR A 54 28.78 -2.30 16.70
CA TYR A 54 27.61 -3.18 16.88
C TYR A 54 26.84 -3.38 15.59
N GLU A 55 26.65 -2.33 14.80
CA GLU A 55 26.03 -2.43 13.46
C GLU A 55 26.84 -3.36 12.56
N ASN A 56 28.16 -3.22 12.49
CA ASN A 56 29.01 -4.10 11.69
C ASN A 56 28.95 -5.56 12.16
N THR A 57 28.91 -5.78 13.47
CA THR A 57 28.73 -7.12 14.04
C THR A 57 27.39 -7.70 13.63
N THR A 58 26.30 -6.94 13.76
CA THR A 58 24.96 -7.35 13.33
C THR A 58 24.93 -7.70 11.84
N ARG A 59 25.54 -6.89 10.98
CA ARG A 59 25.65 -7.18 9.53
C ARG A 59 26.45 -8.44 9.25
N ASN A 60 27.51 -8.72 10.02
CA ASN A 60 28.28 -9.96 9.92
C ASN A 60 27.44 -11.19 10.27
N GLU A 61 26.53 -11.08 11.22
CA GLU A 61 25.67 -12.16 11.70
C GLU A 61 24.43 -12.38 10.83
N ALA A 62 24.17 -11.49 9.85
CA ALA A 62 23.03 -11.61 8.93
C ALA A 62 23.14 -12.89 8.09
N VAL A 63 22.05 -13.64 7.99
CA VAL A 63 21.95 -14.91 7.25
C VAL A 63 20.93 -14.82 6.13
N LEU A 64 19.75 -14.29 6.42
CA LEU A 64 18.62 -14.31 5.52
C LEU A 64 17.93 -12.94 5.45
N TYR A 65 17.62 -12.50 4.25
CA TYR A 65 16.81 -11.32 3.95
C TYR A 65 15.46 -11.77 3.40
N LYS A 66 14.38 -11.32 4.02
CA LYS A 66 13.01 -11.55 3.57
C LYS A 66 12.33 -10.22 3.33
N GLN A 67 11.82 -10.00 2.12
CA GLN A 67 11.18 -8.74 1.76
C GLN A 67 9.93 -8.50 2.61
N ILE A 68 9.75 -7.25 3.02
CA ILE A 68 8.53 -6.74 3.66
C ILE A 68 7.68 -6.13 2.56
N ASP A 69 6.48 -6.62 2.39
CA ASP A 69 5.53 -6.07 1.42
C ASP A 69 4.46 -5.17 2.10
N ALA A 70 3.58 -4.61 1.30
CA ALA A 70 2.55 -3.69 1.76
C ALA A 70 1.57 -4.30 2.76
N ASN A 71 1.39 -5.63 2.74
CA ASN A 71 0.50 -6.34 3.67
C ASN A 71 1.17 -6.64 5.01
N ASP A 72 2.46 -6.40 5.10
CA ASP A 72 3.28 -6.67 6.28
C ASP A 72 3.58 -5.42 7.09
N ILE A 73 2.96 -4.28 6.75
CA ILE A 73 3.13 -3.01 7.46
C ILE A 73 1.79 -2.36 7.75
N CYS A 74 1.65 -1.77 8.93
CA CYS A 74 0.48 -0.99 9.30
C CYS A 74 0.81 0.07 10.35
N ALA A 75 0.18 1.26 10.21
CA ALA A 75 0.16 2.24 11.29
C ALA A 75 -0.77 1.76 12.41
N VAL A 76 -0.38 1.97 13.66
CA VAL A 76 -1.20 1.59 14.81
C VAL A 76 -1.36 2.74 15.79
N ILE A 77 -2.48 2.69 16.54
CA ILE A 77 -2.82 3.60 17.64
C ILE A 77 -3.19 2.79 18.89
N PRO A 78 -3.22 3.40 20.09
CA PRO A 78 -3.73 2.73 21.27
C PRO A 78 -5.15 2.19 21.05
N ARG A 79 -5.43 1.00 21.55
CA ARG A 79 -6.75 0.40 21.44
C ARG A 79 -7.67 0.89 22.54
N ILE A 80 -8.76 1.55 22.16
CA ILE A 80 -9.82 2.00 23.03
C ILE A 80 -11.12 1.32 22.56
N ASN A 81 -11.66 0.41 23.35
CA ASN A 81 -12.91 -0.26 23.02
C ASN A 81 -14.10 0.60 23.48
N TRP A 82 -15.16 0.60 22.69
CA TRP A 82 -16.42 1.15 23.16
C TRP A 82 -17.00 0.28 24.29
N VAL A 83 -17.38 0.92 25.38
CA VAL A 83 -18.03 0.29 26.52
C VAL A 83 -19.17 1.18 26.99
N ALA A 84 -20.35 0.61 27.23
CA ALA A 84 -21.50 1.35 27.74
C ALA A 84 -21.18 1.97 29.11
N GLY A 85 -21.53 3.23 29.29
CA GLY A 85 -21.24 3.97 30.53
C GLY A 85 -19.86 4.65 30.57
N TYR A 86 -19.04 4.46 29.53
CA TYR A 86 -17.76 5.15 29.41
C TYR A 86 -17.96 6.57 28.83
N THR A 87 -17.22 7.54 29.35
CA THR A 87 -17.23 8.91 28.81
C THR A 87 -16.00 9.12 27.94
N PHE A 88 -16.23 9.23 26.63
CA PHE A 88 -15.17 9.53 25.67
C PHE A 88 -14.89 11.02 25.63
N ASP A 89 -13.65 11.38 25.33
CA ASP A 89 -13.32 12.75 24.96
C ASP A 89 -13.94 13.09 23.60
N MET A 90 -14.12 14.36 23.33
CA MET A 90 -14.51 14.80 21.99
C MET A 90 -13.28 15.25 21.19
N TYR A 91 -13.35 15.19 19.86
CA TYR A 91 -12.36 15.83 19.01
C TYR A 91 -12.38 17.36 19.26
N GLY A 92 -11.28 17.93 19.73
CA GLY A 92 -11.22 19.35 20.09
C GLY A 92 -9.82 19.81 20.51
N GLU A 93 -9.71 21.09 20.81
CA GLU A 93 -8.46 21.66 21.32
C GLU A 93 -8.43 21.56 22.86
N TYR A 94 -7.31 21.02 23.36
CA TYR A 94 -7.07 20.85 24.79
C TYR A 94 -5.77 21.55 25.22
N SER A 95 -5.73 21.96 26.48
CA SER A 95 -4.57 22.59 27.12
C SER A 95 -4.56 22.27 28.63
N SER A 96 -3.53 22.70 29.34
CA SER A 96 -3.48 22.61 30.80
C SER A 96 -4.65 23.33 31.49
N ASP A 97 -5.14 24.42 30.88
CA ASP A 97 -6.23 25.25 31.43
C ASP A 97 -7.62 24.78 31.00
N ASN A 98 -7.66 23.95 29.93
CA ASN A 98 -8.88 23.34 29.40
C ASN A 98 -8.60 21.88 29.01
N PRO A 99 -8.40 20.97 29.97
CA PRO A 99 -8.12 19.58 29.70
C PRO A 99 -9.36 18.83 29.17
N ALA A 100 -9.13 17.71 28.49
CA ALA A 100 -10.16 16.75 28.12
C ALA A 100 -10.79 16.14 29.39
N PHE A 101 -11.91 15.44 29.22
CA PHE A 101 -12.55 14.70 30.33
C PHE A 101 -11.60 13.64 30.93
N SER A 102 -10.83 12.96 30.09
CA SER A 102 -9.78 12.01 30.52
C SER A 102 -8.60 12.65 31.27
N GLY A 103 -8.54 13.97 31.30
CA GLY A 103 -7.43 14.75 31.86
C GLY A 103 -6.31 15.03 30.85
N ALA A 104 -6.44 14.62 29.60
CA ALA A 104 -5.49 14.91 28.55
C ALA A 104 -5.41 16.43 28.27
N THR A 105 -4.20 16.97 28.18
CA THR A 105 -3.93 18.38 27.90
C THR A 105 -3.57 18.65 26.42
N ALA A 106 -3.65 17.62 25.60
CA ALA A 106 -3.45 17.69 24.16
C ALA A 106 -4.29 16.60 23.48
N LEU A 107 -4.79 16.88 22.27
CA LEU A 107 -5.70 15.97 21.53
C LEU A 107 -5.06 14.62 21.22
N GLU A 108 -3.75 14.59 20.95
CA GLU A 108 -3.01 13.34 20.68
C GLU A 108 -2.94 12.37 21.88
N ASN A 109 -3.29 12.81 23.07
CA ASN A 109 -3.34 11.99 24.28
C ASN A 109 -4.79 11.79 24.77
N ALA A 110 -5.78 12.35 24.09
CA ALA A 110 -7.19 12.27 24.46
C ALA A 110 -7.84 11.00 23.89
N GLU A 111 -8.88 10.50 24.57
CA GLU A 111 -9.57 9.26 24.25
C GLU A 111 -10.82 9.54 23.39
N PHE A 112 -10.63 10.16 22.22
CA PHE A 112 -11.71 10.69 21.38
C PHE A 112 -12.11 9.74 20.23
N TYR A 113 -11.76 8.46 20.29
CA TYR A 113 -12.16 7.44 19.32
C TYR A 113 -12.41 6.11 20.01
N CYS A 114 -13.14 5.22 19.36
CA CYS A 114 -13.36 3.89 19.88
C CYS A 114 -13.43 2.81 18.80
N LEU A 115 -13.14 1.57 19.20
CA LEU A 115 -13.34 0.34 18.44
C LEU A 115 -14.57 -0.37 18.96
N THR A 116 -15.50 -0.74 18.06
CA THR A 116 -16.68 -1.55 18.39
C THR A 116 -16.44 -3.04 18.12
N ASP A 117 -17.35 -3.89 18.61
CA ASP A 117 -17.30 -5.35 18.40
C ASP A 117 -17.41 -5.75 16.91
N ASP A 118 -18.01 -4.88 16.08
CA ASP A 118 -18.07 -5.04 14.63
C ASP A 118 -16.74 -4.65 13.93
N TYR A 119 -15.71 -4.34 14.72
CA TYR A 119 -14.41 -3.85 14.28
C TYR A 119 -14.47 -2.54 13.48
N ASN A 120 -15.50 -1.74 13.69
CA ASN A 120 -15.61 -0.39 13.20
C ASN A 120 -14.93 0.58 14.17
N VAL A 121 -14.21 1.56 13.62
CA VAL A 121 -13.58 2.62 14.39
C VAL A 121 -14.36 3.92 14.16
N TYR A 122 -14.72 4.56 15.24
CA TYR A 122 -15.47 5.82 15.23
C TYR A 122 -14.71 6.89 16.00
N LYS A 123 -14.74 8.13 15.47
CA LYS A 123 -14.21 9.32 16.11
C LYS A 123 -15.34 10.10 16.76
N CYS A 124 -15.19 10.45 18.04
CA CYS A 124 -16.16 11.24 18.78
C CYS A 124 -16.03 12.72 18.42
N LEU A 125 -17.03 13.27 17.76
CA LEU A 125 -17.11 14.70 17.44
C LEU A 125 -17.78 15.50 18.55
N PHE A 126 -18.70 14.89 19.29
CA PHE A 126 -19.37 15.48 20.45
C PHE A 126 -19.73 14.41 21.48
N ASN A 127 -19.41 14.65 22.73
CA ASN A 127 -19.60 13.72 23.84
C ASN A 127 -20.73 14.11 24.78
N ASN A 128 -21.71 14.83 24.28
CA ASN A 128 -22.89 15.31 25.04
C ASN A 128 -22.48 16.00 26.38
N ASN A 129 -21.53 16.95 26.30
CA ASN A 129 -21.04 17.70 27.45
C ASN A 129 -20.47 16.83 28.59
N ASN A 130 -19.67 15.84 28.24
CA ASN A 130 -19.00 14.87 29.11
C ASN A 130 -20.00 13.92 29.84
N ASN A 131 -21.14 13.62 29.23
CA ASN A 131 -22.02 12.56 29.72
C ASN A 131 -21.53 11.19 29.25
N PRO A 132 -21.80 10.12 30.02
CA PRO A 132 -21.43 8.76 29.60
C PRO A 132 -22.14 8.32 28.32
N SER A 133 -21.43 7.65 27.42
CA SER A 133 -22.04 7.03 26.23
C SER A 133 -22.80 5.77 26.62
N SER A 134 -24.06 5.69 26.25
CA SER A 134 -24.94 4.55 26.54
C SER A 134 -25.40 3.80 25.29
N VAL A 135 -25.27 4.43 24.12
CA VAL A 135 -25.69 3.88 22.83
C VAL A 135 -24.45 3.62 21.96
N ARG A 136 -24.22 2.35 21.57
CA ARG A 136 -23.09 1.96 20.75
C ARG A 136 -23.24 2.52 19.32
N PRO A 137 -22.21 3.18 18.77
CA PRO A 137 -22.24 3.58 17.37
C PRO A 137 -22.21 2.34 16.46
N THR A 138 -23.03 2.38 15.42
CA THR A 138 -23.19 1.31 14.43
C THR A 138 -23.27 1.87 13.02
N GLY A 139 -23.10 1.00 12.03
CA GLY A 139 -23.14 1.37 10.62
C GLY A 139 -21.86 2.02 10.11
N THR A 140 -21.87 2.37 8.83
CA THR A 140 -20.69 2.83 8.10
C THR A 140 -20.97 4.09 7.28
N SER A 141 -21.88 4.92 7.77
CA SER A 141 -22.26 6.19 7.15
C SER A 141 -21.03 7.10 7.02
N THR A 142 -20.87 7.73 5.87
CA THR A 142 -19.85 8.77 5.64
C THR A 142 -20.21 10.10 6.28
N VAL A 143 -21.48 10.29 6.66
CA VAL A 143 -21.94 11.45 7.42
C VAL A 143 -21.89 11.11 8.91
N PRO A 144 -21.50 12.06 9.79
CA PRO A 144 -21.55 11.85 11.23
C PRO A 144 -22.96 11.45 11.70
N ILE A 145 -23.01 10.52 12.64
CA ILE A 145 -24.27 9.99 13.20
C ILE A 145 -24.48 10.55 14.60
N THR A 146 -25.68 11.07 14.85
CA THR A 146 -26.11 11.49 16.18
C THR A 146 -26.90 10.35 16.80
N LEU A 147 -26.52 9.92 17.99
CA LEU A 147 -27.17 8.85 18.73
C LEU A 147 -28.13 9.39 19.81
N ASP A 148 -29.02 8.54 20.30
CA ASP A 148 -30.04 8.89 21.29
C ASP A 148 -29.45 9.35 22.64
N ASP A 149 -28.19 8.95 22.95
CA ASP A 149 -27.43 9.42 24.10
C ASP A 149 -26.79 10.82 23.90
N GLY A 150 -27.04 11.44 22.76
CA GLY A 150 -26.53 12.77 22.40
C GLY A 150 -25.11 12.80 21.89
N TYR A 151 -24.43 11.68 21.80
CA TYR A 151 -23.13 11.58 21.16
C TYR A 151 -23.22 11.76 19.64
N ILE A 152 -22.19 12.39 19.05
CA ILE A 152 -22.01 12.50 17.60
C ILE A 152 -20.72 11.78 17.22
N TRP A 153 -20.89 10.72 16.45
CA TRP A 153 -19.78 9.88 16.00
C TRP A 153 -19.56 9.99 14.49
N LYS A 154 -18.29 10.06 14.09
CA LYS A 154 -17.85 9.92 12.70
C LYS A 154 -17.26 8.54 12.50
N TYR A 155 -17.83 7.75 11.60
CA TYR A 155 -17.22 6.51 11.14
C TYR A 155 -15.91 6.82 10.43
N MET A 156 -14.82 6.16 10.83
CA MET A 156 -13.49 6.34 10.28
C MET A 156 -13.12 5.22 9.32
N TYR A 157 -13.18 3.98 9.78
CA TYR A 157 -12.87 2.78 8.98
C TYR A 157 -13.32 1.50 9.70
N THR A 158 -13.32 0.39 8.95
CA THR A 158 -13.49 -0.96 9.51
C THR A 158 -12.16 -1.71 9.42
N ILE A 159 -11.78 -2.44 10.47
CA ILE A 159 -10.56 -3.24 10.49
C ILE A 159 -10.84 -4.61 9.86
N PRO A 160 -10.28 -4.94 8.67
CA PRO A 160 -10.50 -6.21 7.99
C PRO A 160 -9.85 -7.39 8.72
N LEU A 161 -10.35 -8.59 8.49
CA LEU A 161 -9.85 -9.81 9.16
C LEU A 161 -8.35 -10.04 8.94
N SER A 162 -7.86 -9.81 7.73
CA SER A 162 -6.43 -9.94 7.39
C SER A 162 -5.54 -9.00 8.20
N VAL A 163 -6.00 -7.75 8.39
CA VAL A 163 -5.30 -6.73 9.19
C VAL A 163 -5.43 -7.02 10.69
N ARG A 164 -6.61 -7.47 11.15
CA ARG A 164 -6.82 -7.87 12.56
C ARG A 164 -5.84 -8.93 13.01
N ASN A 165 -5.71 -9.99 12.22
CA ASN A 165 -4.87 -11.15 12.57
C ASN A 165 -3.38 -10.79 12.69
N LYS A 166 -2.94 -9.74 12.01
CA LYS A 166 -1.54 -9.30 12.00
C LYS A 166 -1.26 -8.18 13.02
N PHE A 167 -2.17 -7.21 13.17
CA PHE A 167 -1.87 -5.92 13.79
C PHE A 167 -2.78 -5.52 14.96
N LEU A 168 -3.94 -6.19 15.15
CA LEU A 168 -4.80 -5.91 16.30
C LEU A 168 -4.32 -6.69 17.52
N THR A 169 -3.97 -5.96 18.58
CA THR A 169 -3.55 -6.55 19.86
C THR A 169 -4.50 -6.15 20.99
N THR A 170 -4.18 -6.52 22.20
CA THR A 170 -4.92 -6.07 23.40
C THR A 170 -4.72 -4.59 23.70
N THR A 171 -3.60 -4.00 23.24
CA THR A 171 -3.19 -2.62 23.57
C THR A 171 -3.17 -1.69 22.37
N THR A 172 -3.08 -2.21 21.17
CA THR A 172 -2.99 -1.44 19.93
C THR A 172 -3.99 -1.90 18.90
N MET A 173 -4.45 -0.97 18.06
CA MET A 173 -5.29 -1.26 16.91
C MET A 173 -4.74 -0.61 15.63
N PRO A 174 -4.86 -1.30 14.48
CA PRO A 174 -4.39 -0.79 13.20
C PRO A 174 -5.24 0.38 12.70
N VAL A 175 -4.60 1.31 12.00
CA VAL A 175 -5.24 2.39 11.27
C VAL A 175 -5.33 2.03 9.80
N VAL A 176 -6.55 1.98 9.30
CA VAL A 176 -6.88 1.60 7.93
C VAL A 176 -7.11 2.84 7.09
N THR A 177 -6.37 2.99 5.99
CA THR A 177 -6.53 4.08 5.02
C THR A 177 -6.53 3.52 3.61
N ALA A 178 -7.04 4.25 2.64
CA ALA A 178 -6.95 3.86 1.24
C ALA A 178 -5.51 3.83 0.71
N LEU A 179 -4.58 4.55 1.36
CA LEU A 179 -3.15 4.55 1.02
C LEU A 179 -2.36 3.41 1.69
N SER A 180 -2.71 3.06 2.92
CA SER A 180 -1.99 2.05 3.71
C SER A 180 -2.36 0.63 3.35
N ASN A 181 -3.45 0.49 2.66
CA ASN A 181 -3.92 -0.80 2.26
C ASN A 181 -4.07 -0.81 0.77
N GLN A 182 -3.39 -1.71 0.21
CA GLN A 182 -3.82 -2.30 -1.01
C GLN A 182 -5.12 -3.06 -0.68
N PHE A 183 -6.22 -2.34 -0.47
CA PHE A 183 -7.52 -2.95 -0.43
C PHE A 183 -7.86 -3.37 -1.82
N TYR A 184 -7.70 -4.60 -2.04
CA TYR A 184 -8.09 -5.22 -3.27
C TYR A 184 -9.56 -5.59 -3.13
N SER A 185 -10.34 -5.28 -4.13
CA SER A 185 -11.73 -5.71 -4.23
C SER A 185 -11.81 -7.21 -3.94
N LYS A 186 -12.95 -7.68 -3.45
CA LYS A 186 -13.16 -9.10 -3.17
C LYS A 186 -12.68 -9.95 -4.34
N GLY A 187 -11.77 -10.89 -4.06
CA GLY A 187 -11.15 -11.73 -5.05
C GLY A 187 -10.15 -11.03 -5.98
N SER A 188 -9.61 -9.86 -5.62
CA SER A 188 -8.42 -9.33 -6.28
C SER A 188 -7.15 -10.03 -5.78
N ILE A 189 -6.13 -10.08 -6.60
CA ILE A 189 -4.83 -10.66 -6.23
C ILE A 189 -4.09 -9.65 -5.36
N VAL A 190 -3.83 -10.01 -4.12
CA VAL A 190 -3.21 -9.12 -3.13
C VAL A 190 -1.71 -9.41 -2.94
N SER A 191 -1.33 -10.67 -3.07
CA SER A 191 0.06 -11.10 -2.95
C SER A 191 0.24 -12.47 -3.61
N PHE A 192 1.48 -12.92 -3.64
CA PHE A 192 1.85 -14.22 -4.20
C PHE A 192 2.94 -14.87 -3.35
N THR A 193 3.07 -16.18 -3.49
CA THR A 193 4.18 -16.95 -2.96
C THR A 193 4.83 -17.69 -4.12
N ILE A 194 6.12 -17.47 -4.37
CA ILE A 194 6.88 -18.26 -5.34
C ILE A 194 7.36 -19.51 -4.61
N GLU A 195 6.72 -20.65 -4.87
CA GLU A 195 7.12 -21.92 -4.27
C GLU A 195 8.36 -22.49 -4.96
N ASN A 196 8.42 -22.35 -6.28
CA ASN A 196 9.56 -22.69 -7.11
C ASN A 196 9.79 -21.56 -8.11
N PRO A 197 10.96 -20.91 -8.14
CA PRO A 197 11.27 -19.83 -9.08
C PRO A 197 11.44 -20.30 -10.52
N GLY A 198 11.59 -21.59 -10.75
CA GLY A 198 11.94 -22.16 -12.05
C GLY A 198 13.35 -21.82 -12.50
N LYS A 199 13.71 -22.17 -13.72
CA LYS A 199 15.02 -21.86 -14.33
C LYS A 199 14.91 -21.66 -15.84
N LYS A 200 15.86 -20.91 -16.40
CA LYS A 200 16.02 -20.66 -17.84
C LYS A 200 14.95 -19.78 -18.47
N TYR A 201 14.18 -19.05 -17.71
CA TYR A 201 13.24 -18.08 -18.26
C TYR A 201 13.96 -16.87 -18.88
N PRO A 202 13.59 -16.44 -20.09
CA PRO A 202 14.17 -15.26 -20.71
C PRO A 202 13.58 -13.97 -20.10
N VAL A 203 14.43 -12.96 -19.97
CA VAL A 203 14.02 -11.64 -19.53
C VAL A 203 13.22 -10.93 -20.62
N THR A 204 12.01 -10.45 -20.29
CA THR A 204 11.22 -9.64 -21.20
C THR A 204 11.66 -8.18 -21.10
N SER A 205 11.80 -7.50 -22.25
CA SER A 205 12.13 -6.08 -22.32
C SER A 205 11.01 -5.28 -22.96
N TYR A 206 10.67 -4.14 -22.36
CA TYR A 206 9.63 -3.23 -22.79
C TYR A 206 10.19 -1.84 -23.12
N LYS A 207 9.43 -1.08 -23.94
CA LYS A 207 9.56 0.36 -24.19
C LYS A 207 8.24 1.05 -23.84
N VAL A 208 8.27 2.35 -23.55
CA VAL A 208 7.09 3.15 -23.29
C VAL A 208 6.58 3.75 -24.60
N THR A 209 5.33 3.46 -24.97
CA THR A 209 4.75 3.94 -26.24
C THR A 209 3.72 5.04 -26.06
N GLY A 210 3.25 5.27 -24.83
CA GLY A 210 2.27 6.30 -24.54
C GLY A 210 1.94 6.40 -23.07
N PHE A 211 0.92 7.19 -22.76
CA PHE A 211 0.37 7.33 -21.42
C PHE A 211 -1.15 7.26 -21.48
N ARG A 212 -1.73 6.59 -20.50
CA ARG A 212 -3.14 6.67 -20.19
C ARG A 212 -3.32 7.64 -19.03
N ILE A 213 -4.16 8.65 -19.20
CA ILE A 213 -4.54 9.58 -18.14
C ILE A 213 -5.67 8.91 -17.36
N ILE A 214 -5.38 8.47 -16.14
CA ILE A 214 -6.38 7.90 -15.23
C ILE A 214 -7.19 9.03 -14.61
N ASP A 215 -6.50 10.11 -14.22
CA ASP A 215 -7.07 11.32 -13.67
C ASP A 215 -6.18 12.50 -14.09
N GLY A 216 -6.78 13.51 -14.72
CA GLY A 216 -6.07 14.71 -15.17
C GLY A 216 -5.62 15.64 -14.03
N GLY A 217 -6.01 15.36 -12.79
CA GLY A 217 -5.77 16.27 -11.67
C GLY A 217 -6.63 17.52 -11.72
N SER A 218 -6.25 18.56 -10.98
CA SER A 218 -6.96 19.86 -11.02
C SER A 218 -6.06 21.00 -10.54
N GLY A 219 -6.40 22.23 -10.98
CA GLY A 219 -5.75 23.44 -10.51
C GLY A 219 -4.37 23.70 -11.11
N TYR A 220 -3.99 23.02 -12.18
CA TYR A 220 -2.74 23.30 -12.88
C TYR A 220 -2.75 24.72 -13.48
N SER A 221 -1.83 25.56 -13.01
CA SER A 221 -1.60 26.93 -13.53
C SER A 221 -0.42 27.01 -14.50
N SER A 222 0.42 25.99 -14.53
CA SER A 222 1.55 25.83 -15.45
C SER A 222 1.78 24.35 -15.75
N THR A 223 2.60 24.06 -16.76
CA THR A 223 2.92 22.68 -17.17
C THR A 223 3.71 21.97 -16.07
N PRO A 224 3.24 20.82 -15.56
CA PRO A 224 4.00 20.02 -14.61
C PRO A 224 5.18 19.31 -15.29
N VAL A 225 6.16 18.92 -14.49
CA VAL A 225 7.26 18.05 -14.91
C VAL A 225 6.81 16.60 -14.70
N VAL A 226 6.89 15.80 -15.77
CA VAL A 226 6.60 14.37 -15.73
C VAL A 226 7.89 13.61 -16.00
N THR A 227 8.27 12.74 -15.07
CA THR A 227 9.44 11.88 -15.15
C THR A 227 9.06 10.42 -14.98
N LEU A 228 9.84 9.52 -15.56
CA LEU A 228 9.68 8.09 -15.41
C LEU A 228 10.87 7.51 -14.61
N SER A 229 10.62 6.43 -13.89
CA SER A 229 11.69 5.68 -13.24
C SER A 229 12.68 5.15 -14.28
N ASN A 230 13.94 4.98 -13.88
CA ASN A 230 14.95 4.40 -14.76
C ASN A 230 14.62 2.94 -15.11
N PRO A 231 15.04 2.46 -16.29
CA PRO A 231 14.95 1.05 -16.62
C PRO A 231 15.79 0.20 -15.65
N ASP A 232 15.37 -1.02 -15.42
CA ASP A 232 15.98 -1.95 -14.47
C ASP A 232 17.00 -2.91 -15.12
N GLN A 233 16.97 -3.05 -16.44
CA GLN A 233 17.93 -3.89 -17.17
C GLN A 233 19.25 -3.15 -17.43
N VAL A 234 20.34 -3.92 -17.47
CA VAL A 234 21.65 -3.38 -17.82
C VAL A 234 21.63 -2.79 -19.24
N ASN A 235 22.20 -1.59 -19.40
CA ASN A 235 22.18 -0.80 -20.64
C ASN A 235 20.78 -0.33 -21.08
N GLY A 236 19.79 -0.35 -20.19
CA GLY A 236 18.49 0.24 -20.45
C GLY A 236 18.59 1.75 -20.69
N VAL A 237 17.76 2.26 -21.59
CA VAL A 237 17.66 3.69 -21.91
C VAL A 237 16.40 4.26 -21.27
N PRO A 238 16.48 5.32 -20.44
CA PRO A 238 15.29 5.93 -19.85
C PRO A 238 14.32 6.49 -20.89
N ALA A 239 13.03 6.24 -20.69
CA ALA A 239 11.98 6.91 -21.44
C ALA A 239 11.82 8.35 -20.95
N THR A 240 11.55 9.28 -21.88
CA THR A 240 11.38 10.71 -21.56
C THR A 240 10.16 11.30 -22.23
N VAL A 241 9.52 12.26 -21.54
CA VAL A 241 8.34 13.00 -22.01
C VAL A 241 8.79 14.22 -22.80
N ALA A 242 8.18 14.44 -23.98
CA ALA A 242 8.45 15.60 -24.82
C ALA A 242 7.61 16.82 -24.40
N SER A 243 6.32 16.59 -24.15
CA SER A 243 5.38 17.66 -23.78
C SER A 243 4.24 17.13 -22.92
N VAL A 244 3.71 18.02 -22.10
CA VAL A 244 2.49 17.84 -21.32
C VAL A 244 1.55 18.99 -21.65
N THR A 245 0.33 18.69 -22.02
CA THR A 245 -0.70 19.70 -22.34
C THR A 245 -1.66 19.83 -21.18
N ILE A 246 -1.95 21.08 -20.80
CA ILE A 246 -2.95 21.42 -19.79
C ILE A 246 -4.15 22.05 -20.50
N SER A 247 -5.36 21.57 -20.16
CA SER A 247 -6.62 22.14 -20.61
C SER A 247 -7.58 22.18 -19.43
N GLY A 248 -8.23 23.35 -19.21
CA GLY A 248 -9.13 23.53 -18.07
C GLY A 248 -8.51 23.28 -16.69
N GLY A 249 -7.19 23.51 -16.53
CA GLY A 249 -6.47 23.23 -15.28
C GLY A 249 -6.21 21.75 -15.00
N GLN A 250 -6.33 20.90 -16.01
CA GLN A 250 -6.07 19.44 -15.92
C GLN A 250 -5.05 19.02 -16.99
N VAL A 251 -4.32 17.95 -16.71
CA VAL A 251 -3.48 17.28 -17.72
C VAL A 251 -4.40 16.61 -18.74
N SER A 252 -4.31 17.02 -20.01
CA SER A 252 -5.17 16.55 -21.10
C SER A 252 -4.47 15.64 -22.10
N SER A 253 -3.15 15.80 -22.29
CA SER A 253 -2.36 14.91 -23.13
C SER A 253 -0.87 14.97 -22.80
N LEU A 254 -0.15 13.90 -23.17
CA LEU A 254 1.30 13.81 -23.08
C LEU A 254 1.87 13.22 -24.38
N SER A 255 3.06 13.66 -24.76
CA SER A 255 3.82 13.04 -25.83
C SER A 255 5.19 12.55 -25.34
N ILE A 256 5.68 11.49 -25.98
CA ILE A 256 6.96 10.86 -25.64
C ILE A 256 8.04 11.45 -26.52
N LEU A 257 9.18 11.81 -25.94
CA LEU A 257 10.38 12.20 -26.64
C LEU A 257 11.25 10.98 -26.98
N ASN A 258 11.48 10.13 -25.98
CA ASN A 258 12.20 8.88 -26.14
C ASN A 258 11.39 7.76 -25.48
N GLN A 259 11.14 6.69 -26.22
CA GLN A 259 10.40 5.54 -25.75
C GLN A 259 11.16 4.71 -24.68
N GLY A 260 12.48 4.86 -24.62
CA GLY A 260 13.33 4.08 -23.73
C GLY A 260 13.41 2.61 -24.12
N SER A 261 14.13 1.85 -23.31
CA SER A 261 14.30 0.39 -23.45
C SER A 261 14.84 -0.21 -22.17
N GLY A 262 14.77 -1.53 -22.02
CA GLY A 262 15.32 -2.21 -20.85
C GLY A 262 14.45 -2.13 -19.60
N TYR A 263 13.18 -1.92 -19.77
CA TYR A 263 12.18 -2.06 -18.71
C TYR A 263 11.70 -3.50 -18.63
N SER A 264 11.86 -4.15 -17.50
CA SER A 264 11.24 -5.47 -17.27
C SER A 264 9.78 -5.36 -16.87
N TYR A 265 9.31 -4.17 -16.52
CA TYR A 265 7.93 -3.83 -16.13
C TYR A 265 7.65 -2.35 -16.44
N PRO A 266 6.36 -1.93 -16.46
CA PRO A 266 6.01 -0.54 -16.69
C PRO A 266 6.70 0.39 -15.68
N PRO A 267 7.37 1.47 -16.13
CA PRO A 267 8.02 2.41 -15.22
C PRO A 267 7.01 3.20 -14.38
N VAL A 268 7.45 3.62 -13.20
CA VAL A 268 6.67 4.53 -12.34
C VAL A 268 6.70 5.93 -12.94
N VAL A 269 5.52 6.56 -13.04
CA VAL A 269 5.38 7.94 -13.50
C VAL A 269 5.31 8.87 -12.29
N ASN A 270 6.21 9.84 -12.23
CA ASN A 270 6.22 10.88 -11.21
C ASN A 270 5.84 12.23 -11.84
N ILE A 271 4.92 12.94 -11.21
CA ILE A 271 4.46 14.25 -11.62
C ILE A 271 4.79 15.25 -10.52
N SER A 272 5.38 16.38 -10.88
CA SER A 272 5.75 17.42 -9.94
C SER A 272 5.55 18.83 -10.50
N GLY A 273 5.32 19.80 -9.63
CA GLY A 273 5.12 21.20 -10.02
C GLY A 273 3.75 21.47 -10.66
N GLY A 274 3.68 22.47 -11.51
CA GLY A 274 2.46 22.88 -12.22
C GLY A 274 1.46 23.67 -11.37
N GLY A 275 1.66 23.82 -10.06
CA GLY A 275 0.75 24.56 -9.17
C GLY A 275 -0.58 23.86 -8.90
N ALA A 276 -0.67 22.56 -9.17
CA ALA A 276 -1.90 21.77 -9.01
C ALA A 276 -2.42 21.73 -7.56
N SER A 277 -3.71 21.87 -7.39
CA SER A 277 -4.40 21.57 -6.13
C SER A 277 -4.54 20.06 -5.90
N ARG A 278 -4.62 19.29 -6.99
CA ARG A 278 -4.61 17.83 -7.00
C ARG A 278 -3.78 17.34 -8.20
N GLN A 279 -2.77 16.51 -7.92
CA GLN A 279 -1.90 15.97 -8.97
C GLN A 279 -2.65 15.00 -9.88
N ALA A 280 -2.26 14.96 -11.14
CA ALA A 280 -2.76 13.98 -12.10
C ALA A 280 -2.25 12.57 -11.79
N THR A 281 -2.99 11.54 -12.21
CA THR A 281 -2.59 10.15 -12.17
C THR A 281 -2.47 9.61 -13.58
N LEU A 282 -1.27 9.13 -13.92
CA LEU A 282 -0.91 8.65 -15.24
C LEU A 282 -0.44 7.21 -15.18
N GLU A 283 -0.79 6.41 -16.19
CA GLU A 283 -0.29 5.05 -16.37
C GLU A 283 0.49 4.97 -17.68
N PRO A 284 1.75 4.45 -17.68
CA PRO A 284 2.52 4.32 -18.92
C PRO A 284 1.97 3.13 -19.74
N ILE A 285 1.85 3.32 -21.04
CA ILE A 285 1.55 2.26 -22.00
C ILE A 285 2.87 1.70 -22.49
N VAL A 286 3.08 0.39 -22.28
CA VAL A 286 4.31 -0.28 -22.67
C VAL A 286 4.08 -1.29 -23.78
N GLU A 287 5.07 -1.44 -24.64
CA GLU A 287 5.12 -2.43 -25.72
C GLU A 287 6.38 -3.29 -25.56
N ARG A 288 6.23 -4.58 -25.79
CA ARG A 288 7.34 -5.52 -25.72
C ARG A 288 8.33 -5.28 -26.87
N LEU A 289 9.61 -5.17 -26.54
CA LEU A 289 10.69 -5.03 -27.50
C LEU A 289 11.31 -6.36 -27.92
N SER A 290 11.42 -7.33 -26.99
CA SER A 290 12.12 -8.58 -27.24
C SER A 290 11.22 -9.63 -27.90
N THR A 291 11.77 -10.41 -28.80
CA THR A 291 11.13 -11.60 -29.38
C THR A 291 11.09 -12.77 -28.40
N VAL A 292 12.06 -12.82 -27.48
CA VAL A 292 12.09 -13.76 -26.35
C VAL A 292 11.38 -13.12 -25.15
N TYR A 293 10.56 -13.91 -24.46
CA TYR A 293 9.77 -13.38 -23.36
C TYR A 293 9.36 -14.43 -22.35
N THR A 294 9.07 -13.95 -21.13
CA THR A 294 8.33 -14.67 -20.10
C THR A 294 7.16 -13.78 -19.64
N THR A 295 5.97 -14.31 -19.65
CA THR A 295 4.77 -13.60 -19.21
C THR A 295 3.96 -14.48 -18.26
N LEU A 296 3.13 -13.85 -17.43
CA LEU A 296 2.21 -14.54 -16.55
C LEU A 296 0.78 -14.37 -17.06
N THR A 297 0.04 -15.47 -17.13
CA THR A 297 -1.39 -15.43 -17.38
C THR A 297 -2.12 -15.93 -16.14
N VAL A 298 -3.06 -15.12 -15.66
CA VAL A 298 -3.95 -15.51 -14.58
C VAL A 298 -5.20 -16.12 -15.20
N THR A 299 -5.47 -17.37 -14.89
CA THR A 299 -6.72 -18.05 -15.25
C THR A 299 -7.45 -18.41 -13.98
N GLY A 300 -8.70 -18.00 -13.85
CA GLY A 300 -9.52 -18.32 -12.70
C GLY A 300 -10.98 -18.18 -13.08
N ASP A 301 -11.79 -19.00 -12.46
CA ASP A 301 -13.23 -18.92 -12.55
C ASP A 301 -13.74 -18.17 -11.32
N GLY A 302 -13.33 -16.90 -11.21
CA GLY A 302 -14.02 -16.05 -10.27
C GLY A 302 -15.52 -16.26 -10.46
N TYR A 303 -16.32 -16.13 -9.42
CA TYR A 303 -17.77 -16.24 -9.55
C TYR A 303 -18.22 -15.39 -10.72
N LEU A 304 -18.70 -16.03 -11.77
CA LEU A 304 -19.12 -15.39 -13.00
C LEU A 304 -20.22 -14.33 -12.73
N GLU A 305 -20.95 -14.49 -11.64
CA GLU A 305 -21.98 -13.57 -11.17
C GLU A 305 -21.45 -12.37 -10.39
N GLU A 306 -20.23 -12.44 -9.82
CA GLU A 306 -19.62 -11.36 -9.02
C GLU A 306 -18.45 -10.67 -9.71
N ASN A 307 -18.03 -11.10 -10.90
CA ASN A 307 -16.97 -10.43 -11.64
C ASN A 307 -17.49 -9.15 -12.29
N PRO A 308 -17.17 -7.97 -11.77
CA PRO A 308 -17.69 -6.73 -12.32
C PRO A 308 -17.13 -6.48 -13.72
N TYR A 309 -18.03 -6.25 -14.67
CA TYR A 309 -17.67 -5.75 -15.98
C TYR A 309 -17.38 -4.24 -15.90
N GLN A 310 -16.54 -3.79 -16.80
CA GLN A 310 -16.25 -2.37 -17.04
C GLN A 310 -16.30 -2.07 -18.53
N VAL A 311 -16.53 -0.83 -18.89
CA VAL A 311 -16.48 -0.37 -20.28
C VAL A 311 -15.01 -0.32 -20.72
N GLN A 312 -14.64 -1.10 -21.72
CA GLN A 312 -13.28 -1.10 -22.27
C GLN A 312 -13.12 0.00 -23.32
N SER A 313 -14.06 0.07 -24.25
CA SER A 313 -14.09 1.07 -25.31
C SER A 313 -15.50 1.17 -25.89
N VAL A 314 -15.75 2.25 -26.60
CA VAL A 314 -16.97 2.41 -27.43
C VAL A 314 -16.55 2.60 -28.88
N GLU A 315 -16.95 1.70 -29.73
CA GLU A 315 -16.64 1.68 -31.16
C GLU A 315 -17.80 2.32 -31.94
N VAL A 316 -17.51 3.31 -32.75
CA VAL A 316 -18.50 3.92 -33.64
C VAL A 316 -18.67 3.04 -34.88
N ILE A 317 -19.87 2.56 -35.11
CA ILE A 317 -20.23 1.79 -36.31
C ILE A 317 -20.69 2.78 -37.42
N SER A 318 -21.53 3.74 -37.05
CA SER A 318 -21.95 4.85 -37.88
C SER A 318 -22.02 6.13 -37.07
N GLY A 319 -21.32 7.17 -37.48
CA GLY A 319 -21.24 8.43 -36.74
C GLY A 319 -22.49 9.31 -36.83
N GLY A 320 -23.44 8.97 -37.70
CA GLY A 320 -24.64 9.80 -37.93
C GLY A 320 -24.30 11.20 -38.41
N THR A 321 -25.25 12.11 -38.29
CA THR A 321 -25.08 13.54 -38.70
C THR A 321 -25.85 14.48 -37.80
N GLY A 322 -25.48 15.76 -37.79
CA GLY A 322 -26.23 16.82 -37.11
C GLY A 322 -25.97 16.94 -35.60
N TYR A 323 -24.94 16.30 -35.08
CA TYR A 323 -24.59 16.31 -33.66
C TYR A 323 -23.75 17.54 -33.29
N ALA A 324 -24.16 18.22 -32.20
CA ALA A 324 -23.37 19.23 -31.50
C ALA A 324 -22.67 18.67 -30.25
N SER A 325 -23.34 17.79 -29.52
CA SER A 325 -22.75 17.02 -28.42
C SER A 325 -23.38 15.64 -28.36
N VAL A 326 -22.65 14.66 -27.81
CA VAL A 326 -23.13 13.30 -27.55
C VAL A 326 -22.50 12.80 -26.25
N ASP A 327 -23.34 12.44 -25.28
CA ASP A 327 -22.93 11.76 -24.05
C ASP A 327 -23.60 10.39 -23.97
N LEU A 328 -22.89 9.40 -23.44
CA LEU A 328 -23.45 8.08 -23.18
C LEU A 328 -23.84 7.96 -21.71
N LEU A 329 -25.13 7.77 -21.49
CA LEU A 329 -25.69 7.53 -20.17
C LEU A 329 -25.79 6.02 -19.92
N PHE A 330 -24.88 5.51 -19.14
CA PHE A 330 -24.89 4.13 -18.68
C PHE A 330 -25.92 3.95 -17.57
N THR A 331 -26.49 2.76 -17.44
CA THR A 331 -27.30 2.39 -16.26
C THR A 331 -26.41 2.38 -15.01
N ASP A 332 -27.02 2.51 -13.84
CA ASP A 332 -26.29 2.34 -12.61
C ASP A 332 -25.80 0.87 -12.48
N PRO A 333 -24.61 0.66 -11.88
CA PRO A 333 -24.13 -0.69 -11.59
C PRO A 333 -25.10 -1.45 -10.70
N ASP A 334 -25.31 -2.71 -10.98
CA ASP A 334 -26.25 -3.60 -10.27
C ASP A 334 -25.60 -4.33 -9.08
N LEU A 335 -24.28 -4.29 -8.96
CA LEU A 335 -23.57 -4.80 -7.80
C LEU A 335 -23.32 -3.72 -6.74
N PRO A 336 -23.31 -4.09 -5.45
CA PRO A 336 -23.03 -3.14 -4.37
C PRO A 336 -21.70 -2.41 -4.59
N ASN A 337 -21.71 -1.10 -4.30
CA ASN A 337 -20.54 -0.22 -4.41
C ASN A 337 -19.99 -0.05 -5.84
N GLY A 338 -20.77 -0.37 -6.85
CA GLY A 338 -20.39 -0.13 -8.24
C GLY A 338 -20.22 1.36 -8.55
N VAL A 339 -19.36 1.66 -9.52
CA VAL A 339 -19.13 3.00 -10.04
C VAL A 339 -19.67 3.09 -11.45
N LYS A 340 -20.48 4.10 -11.71
CA LYS A 340 -21.12 4.30 -13.01
C LYS A 340 -20.09 4.64 -14.09
N ALA A 341 -20.21 4.00 -15.26
CA ALA A 341 -19.42 4.33 -16.42
C ALA A 341 -19.85 5.69 -17.01
N VAL A 342 -18.89 6.42 -17.57
CA VAL A 342 -19.10 7.72 -18.21
C VAL A 342 -18.29 7.75 -19.50
N ALA A 343 -18.93 8.19 -20.61
CA ALA A 343 -18.25 8.39 -21.87
C ALA A 343 -18.92 9.52 -22.67
N HIS A 344 -18.12 10.26 -23.44
CA HIS A 344 -18.61 11.30 -24.33
C HIS A 344 -18.12 11.11 -25.78
N GLY A 345 -18.90 11.63 -26.72
CA GLY A 345 -18.59 11.54 -28.16
C GLY A 345 -17.60 12.60 -28.63
N VAL A 346 -16.69 12.20 -29.48
CA VAL A 346 -15.82 13.10 -30.26
C VAL A 346 -16.52 13.41 -31.58
N ILE A 347 -16.76 14.69 -31.83
CA ILE A 347 -17.56 15.14 -32.99
C ILE A 347 -16.68 15.97 -33.92
N SER A 348 -16.79 15.70 -35.21
CA SER A 348 -16.17 16.48 -36.28
C SER A 348 -17.17 16.73 -37.38
N GLY A 349 -17.44 17.99 -37.72
CA GLY A 349 -18.40 18.38 -38.79
C GLY A 349 -19.84 17.86 -38.55
N GLY A 350 -20.25 17.71 -37.29
CA GLY A 350 -21.58 17.20 -36.94
C GLY A 350 -21.71 15.66 -36.98
N VAL A 351 -20.62 14.97 -37.20
CA VAL A 351 -20.52 13.50 -37.22
C VAL A 351 -19.75 13.03 -35.99
N VAL A 352 -20.22 11.98 -35.29
CA VAL A 352 -19.50 11.34 -34.19
C VAL A 352 -18.39 10.49 -34.79
N THR A 353 -17.15 10.83 -34.52
CA THR A 353 -15.96 10.11 -35.03
C THR A 353 -15.35 9.11 -34.06
N GLY A 354 -15.72 9.19 -32.76
CA GLY A 354 -15.23 8.32 -31.72
C GLY A 354 -15.92 8.62 -30.41
N PHE A 355 -15.57 7.83 -29.38
CA PHE A 355 -15.93 8.07 -27.98
C PHE A 355 -14.70 8.02 -27.08
N VAL A 356 -14.70 8.87 -26.08
CA VAL A 356 -13.76 8.83 -24.98
C VAL A 356 -14.49 8.25 -23.78
N VAL A 357 -13.92 7.21 -23.19
CA VAL A 357 -14.41 6.65 -21.93
C VAL A 357 -13.75 7.41 -20.80
N ASP A 358 -14.48 8.32 -20.17
CA ASP A 358 -13.99 9.18 -19.08
C ASP A 358 -13.84 8.37 -17.78
N ASN A 359 -14.79 7.47 -17.56
CA ASN A 359 -14.75 6.51 -16.46
C ASN A 359 -15.24 5.16 -16.99
N PRO A 360 -14.42 4.09 -16.93
CA PRO A 360 -14.83 2.76 -17.36
C PRO A 360 -15.93 2.16 -16.49
N GLY A 361 -16.18 2.72 -15.31
CA GLY A 361 -17.10 2.16 -14.33
C GLY A 361 -16.65 0.80 -13.82
N TYR A 362 -17.37 0.24 -12.88
CA TYR A 362 -17.28 -1.15 -12.45
C TYR A 362 -18.52 -1.55 -11.63
N GLY A 363 -18.65 -2.83 -11.31
CA GLY A 363 -19.79 -3.32 -10.52
C GLY A 363 -21.01 -3.67 -11.38
N TYR A 364 -20.80 -3.91 -12.66
CA TYR A 364 -21.82 -4.45 -13.54
C TYR A 364 -21.70 -5.99 -13.58
N SER A 365 -22.77 -6.70 -13.19
CA SER A 365 -22.77 -8.17 -13.21
C SER A 365 -22.86 -8.75 -14.62
N LYS A 366 -23.27 -7.94 -15.60
CA LYS A 366 -23.46 -8.30 -17.00
C LYS A 366 -22.78 -7.33 -17.95
N PRO A 367 -22.36 -7.78 -19.15
CA PRO A 367 -21.79 -6.91 -20.16
C PRO A 367 -22.82 -5.89 -20.67
N PHE A 368 -22.36 -4.77 -21.18
CA PHE A 368 -23.21 -3.80 -21.88
C PHE A 368 -23.57 -4.30 -23.28
N TYR A 369 -24.80 -4.03 -23.67
CA TYR A 369 -25.27 -4.24 -25.04
C TYR A 369 -25.60 -2.88 -25.64
N SER A 370 -25.28 -2.69 -26.92
CA SER A 370 -25.70 -1.50 -27.63
C SER A 370 -27.24 -1.55 -27.87
N ILE A 371 -27.89 -0.39 -27.87
CA ILE A 371 -29.34 -0.21 -27.96
C ILE A 371 -30.02 -0.98 -29.15
N LEU A 372 -29.23 -1.46 -30.10
CA LEU A 372 -29.74 -2.02 -31.34
C LEU A 372 -29.92 -3.55 -31.32
N GLN A 373 -29.63 -4.28 -30.25
CA GLN A 373 -29.59 -5.73 -30.37
C GLN A 373 -30.45 -6.58 -29.43
N ASP A 374 -30.98 -6.08 -28.31
CA ASP A 374 -31.87 -6.96 -27.52
C ASP A 374 -32.73 -6.20 -26.51
N ALA A 375 -34.05 -6.44 -26.53
CA ALA A 375 -35.02 -5.88 -25.58
C ALA A 375 -34.89 -6.50 -24.17
N ASN A 376 -34.06 -7.54 -23.97
CA ASN A 376 -33.83 -8.21 -22.70
C ASN A 376 -32.45 -7.91 -22.08
N ALA A 377 -31.72 -6.94 -22.61
CA ALA A 377 -30.42 -6.54 -22.04
C ALA A 377 -30.62 -5.85 -20.69
N SER A 378 -29.92 -6.31 -19.66
CA SER A 378 -30.02 -5.76 -18.31
C SER A 378 -29.22 -4.46 -18.11
N ASN A 379 -28.20 -4.20 -18.94
CA ASN A 379 -27.39 -2.99 -18.91
C ASN A 379 -27.63 -2.18 -20.18
N ILE A 380 -28.31 -1.04 -20.06
CA ILE A 380 -28.72 -0.21 -21.19
C ILE A 380 -27.82 1.03 -21.23
N VAL A 381 -27.43 1.45 -22.44
CA VAL A 381 -26.73 2.70 -22.71
C VAL A 381 -27.67 3.60 -23.50
N LEU A 382 -28.02 4.74 -22.95
CA LEU A 382 -28.81 5.75 -23.62
C LEU A 382 -27.89 6.84 -24.21
N VAL A 383 -28.30 7.39 -25.35
CA VAL A 383 -27.60 8.51 -25.98
C VAL A 383 -28.29 9.80 -25.57
N GLN A 384 -27.58 10.70 -24.92
CA GLN A 384 -27.99 12.09 -24.72
C GLN A 384 -27.21 12.97 -25.71
N ALA A 385 -27.92 13.60 -26.63
CA ALA A 385 -27.30 14.37 -27.68
C ALA A 385 -27.97 15.71 -27.87
N THR A 386 -27.20 16.71 -28.29
CA THR A 386 -27.71 17.98 -28.78
C THR A 386 -27.46 18.10 -30.27
N SER A 387 -28.36 18.78 -30.98
CA SER A 387 -28.24 19.00 -32.41
C SER A 387 -27.59 20.34 -32.75
N ILE A 388 -26.90 20.41 -33.86
CA ILE A 388 -26.49 21.68 -34.45
C ILE A 388 -27.76 22.48 -34.84
N ALA A 389 -27.76 23.79 -34.60
CA ALA A 389 -28.93 24.64 -34.89
C ALA A 389 -29.37 24.50 -36.36
N GLY A 390 -30.65 24.15 -36.55
CA GLY A 390 -31.24 23.92 -37.87
C GLY A 390 -30.99 22.55 -38.48
N GLN A 391 -30.37 21.63 -37.77
CA GLN A 391 -30.16 20.23 -38.19
C GLN A 391 -30.86 19.26 -37.21
N VAL A 392 -31.17 18.05 -37.71
CA VAL A 392 -31.68 16.96 -36.90
C VAL A 392 -30.56 15.92 -36.66
N ALA A 393 -30.19 15.75 -35.42
CA ALA A 393 -29.20 14.72 -35.08
C ALA A 393 -29.79 13.30 -35.20
N GLY A 394 -29.07 12.40 -35.91
CA GLY A 394 -29.54 11.04 -36.09
C GLY A 394 -28.54 10.13 -36.80
N GLY A 395 -28.85 8.85 -36.82
CA GLY A 395 -28.05 7.82 -37.52
C GLY A 395 -26.78 7.35 -36.80
N LEU A 396 -26.58 7.72 -35.52
CA LEU A 396 -25.50 7.22 -34.70
C LEU A 396 -25.75 5.74 -34.34
N THR A 397 -24.78 4.90 -34.63
CA THR A 397 -24.73 3.51 -34.16
C THR A 397 -23.35 3.20 -33.60
N PHE A 398 -23.29 2.51 -32.48
CA PHE A 398 -22.06 2.19 -31.80
C PHE A 398 -22.15 0.84 -31.07
N ARG A 399 -21.00 0.31 -30.71
CA ARG A 399 -20.86 -0.90 -29.89
C ARG A 399 -20.06 -0.56 -28.62
N VAL A 400 -20.58 -0.95 -27.46
CA VAL A 400 -19.83 -0.91 -26.21
C VAL A 400 -19.08 -2.23 -26.04
N ASN A 401 -17.76 -2.15 -26.00
CA ASN A 401 -16.91 -3.29 -25.70
C ASN A 401 -16.70 -3.35 -24.19
N THR A 402 -17.07 -4.45 -23.57
CA THR A 402 -16.93 -4.69 -22.16
C THR A 402 -15.78 -5.65 -21.88
N LYS A 403 -15.10 -5.42 -20.80
CA LYS A 403 -13.99 -6.26 -20.33
C LYS A 403 -14.21 -6.58 -18.86
N LYS A 404 -13.89 -7.83 -18.48
CA LYS A 404 -13.72 -8.19 -17.08
C LYS A 404 -12.47 -7.49 -16.53
N ASN A 405 -12.51 -7.14 -15.26
CA ASN A 405 -11.33 -6.59 -14.59
C ASN A 405 -10.37 -7.72 -14.24
N GLU A 406 -9.62 -8.19 -15.22
CA GLU A 406 -8.65 -9.28 -15.08
C GLU A 406 -7.35 -8.78 -14.45
N ALA A 407 -6.74 -9.64 -13.64
CA ALA A 407 -5.43 -9.37 -13.08
C ALA A 407 -4.35 -9.37 -14.16
N GLN A 408 -3.38 -8.45 -13.99
CA GLN A 408 -2.18 -8.39 -14.82
C GLN A 408 -0.96 -8.49 -13.90
N LEU A 409 -0.15 -9.50 -14.14
CA LEU A 409 1.06 -9.82 -13.42
C LEU A 409 2.25 -9.77 -14.36
N VAL A 410 3.37 -9.21 -13.91
CA VAL A 410 4.61 -9.15 -14.67
C VAL A 410 5.71 -9.85 -13.88
N PRO A 411 6.34 -10.91 -14.41
CA PRO A 411 7.45 -11.58 -13.74
C PRO A 411 8.72 -10.76 -13.87
N LEU A 412 9.48 -10.69 -12.80
CA LEU A 412 10.84 -10.19 -12.80
C LEU A 412 11.79 -11.39 -12.82
N ILE A 413 12.60 -11.47 -13.86
CA ILE A 413 13.51 -12.59 -14.10
C ILE A 413 14.93 -12.14 -13.76
N ASN A 414 15.64 -12.91 -12.94
CA ASN A 414 17.02 -12.64 -12.61
C ASN A 414 17.99 -13.12 -13.72
N SER A 415 19.30 -12.86 -13.55
CA SER A 415 20.33 -13.26 -14.50
C SER A 415 20.48 -14.77 -14.68
N ASN A 416 19.94 -15.58 -13.78
CA ASN A 416 19.97 -17.05 -13.85
C ASN A 416 18.74 -17.62 -14.59
N GLY A 417 17.80 -16.74 -15.02
CA GLY A 417 16.55 -17.15 -15.64
C GLY A 417 15.50 -17.67 -14.63
N GLU A 418 15.57 -17.24 -13.37
CA GLU A 418 14.62 -17.58 -12.31
C GLU A 418 13.63 -16.44 -12.10
N ILE A 419 12.39 -16.74 -11.77
CA ILE A 419 11.40 -15.71 -11.38
C ILE A 419 11.76 -15.21 -9.98
N GLU A 420 12.38 -14.05 -9.91
CA GLU A 420 12.86 -13.43 -8.68
C GLU A 420 11.70 -12.80 -7.88
N SER A 421 10.77 -12.16 -8.58
CA SER A 421 9.56 -11.58 -8.00
C SER A 421 8.49 -11.35 -9.07
N ILE A 422 7.30 -10.95 -8.64
CA ILE A 422 6.17 -10.64 -9.53
C ILE A 422 5.65 -9.27 -9.17
N GLN A 423 5.46 -8.42 -10.17
CA GLN A 423 4.77 -7.16 -9.98
C GLN A 423 3.29 -7.32 -10.35
N ILE A 424 2.40 -6.98 -9.41
CA ILE A 424 0.96 -6.90 -9.66
C ILE A 424 0.70 -5.53 -10.26
N THR A 425 0.51 -5.46 -11.59
CA THR A 425 0.21 -4.19 -12.28
C THR A 425 -1.28 -3.89 -12.25
N LYS A 426 -2.11 -4.93 -12.27
CA LYS A 426 -3.55 -4.88 -12.03
C LYS A 426 -3.95 -6.05 -11.14
N PRO A 427 -4.61 -5.81 -10.02
CA PRO A 427 -4.96 -6.87 -9.08
C PRO A 427 -6.14 -7.73 -9.55
N GLY A 428 -6.93 -7.25 -10.52
CA GLY A 428 -8.18 -7.89 -10.92
C GLY A 428 -9.24 -7.83 -9.82
N THR A 429 -10.35 -8.50 -10.02
CA THR A 429 -11.45 -8.60 -9.04
C THR A 429 -12.25 -9.88 -9.24
N GLY A 430 -12.95 -10.32 -8.20
CA GLY A 430 -13.93 -11.40 -8.27
C GLY A 430 -13.35 -12.82 -8.39
N TYR A 431 -12.05 -13.01 -8.18
CA TYR A 431 -11.44 -14.33 -8.13
C TYR A 431 -11.80 -15.03 -6.82
N THR A 432 -12.38 -16.23 -6.90
CA THR A 432 -12.46 -17.16 -5.76
C THR A 432 -11.37 -18.21 -5.86
N TYR A 433 -10.90 -18.41 -7.06
CA TYR A 433 -9.82 -19.30 -7.43
C TYR A 433 -9.08 -18.72 -8.64
N ALA A 434 -7.78 -18.76 -8.62
CA ALA A 434 -6.98 -18.45 -9.79
C ALA A 434 -5.68 -19.25 -9.79
N LEU A 435 -5.25 -19.62 -10.99
CA LEU A 435 -3.95 -20.22 -11.27
C LEU A 435 -3.11 -19.23 -12.07
N VAL A 436 -1.82 -19.24 -11.82
CA VAL A 436 -0.84 -18.53 -12.63
C VAL A 436 -0.16 -19.52 -13.56
N THR A 437 -0.25 -19.24 -14.85
CA THR A 437 0.52 -19.95 -15.85
C THR A 437 1.68 -19.08 -16.28
N VAL A 438 2.89 -19.62 -16.22
CA VAL A 438 4.09 -18.97 -16.73
C VAL A 438 4.24 -19.37 -18.19
N ASN A 439 4.13 -18.39 -19.09
CA ASN A 439 4.29 -18.60 -20.53
C ASN A 439 5.69 -18.09 -20.94
N THR A 440 6.41 -18.91 -21.67
CA THR A 440 7.72 -18.54 -22.21
C THR A 440 7.75 -18.75 -23.71
N SER A 441 8.57 -17.94 -24.39
CA SER A 441 8.86 -18.13 -25.82
C SER A 441 9.88 -19.24 -26.08
N LEU A 442 10.54 -19.76 -25.04
CA LEU A 442 11.42 -20.92 -25.16
C LEU A 442 10.59 -22.20 -25.26
N ASN A 443 11.08 -23.15 -26.02
CA ASN A 443 10.57 -24.51 -26.00
C ASN A 443 11.27 -25.27 -24.85
N PRO A 444 10.55 -25.66 -23.79
CA PRO A 444 11.16 -26.37 -22.65
C PRO A 444 11.89 -27.65 -23.03
N GLU A 445 11.49 -28.30 -24.13
CA GLU A 445 12.10 -29.55 -24.62
C GLU A 445 13.50 -29.31 -25.20
N ASP A 446 13.81 -28.09 -25.65
CA ASP A 446 15.10 -27.74 -26.24
C ASP A 446 16.11 -27.23 -25.19
N GLU A 447 15.68 -27.02 -23.95
CA GLU A 447 16.50 -26.49 -22.84
C GLU A 447 16.73 -27.57 -21.77
N PRO A 448 17.92 -28.19 -21.71
CA PRO A 448 18.16 -29.38 -20.88
C PRO A 448 18.04 -29.15 -19.37
N ASP A 449 18.13 -27.91 -18.89
CA ASP A 449 18.03 -27.57 -17.46
C ASP A 449 16.79 -26.69 -17.17
N PHE A 450 15.79 -26.68 -18.03
CA PHE A 450 14.56 -25.94 -17.81
C PHE A 450 13.80 -26.50 -16.61
N GLU A 451 13.38 -25.62 -15.71
CA GLU A 451 12.55 -25.94 -14.55
C GLU A 451 11.33 -25.05 -14.52
N GLN A 452 10.15 -25.64 -14.44
CA GLN A 452 8.88 -24.91 -14.41
C GLN A 452 8.69 -24.21 -13.06
N ALA A 453 8.35 -22.93 -13.08
CA ALA A 453 8.03 -22.18 -11.87
C ALA A 453 6.65 -22.55 -11.32
N SER A 454 6.50 -22.47 -9.99
CA SER A 454 5.23 -22.63 -9.26
C SER A 454 4.94 -21.40 -8.43
N ILE A 455 3.76 -20.80 -8.61
CA ILE A 455 3.34 -19.55 -7.99
C ILE A 455 1.95 -19.74 -7.39
N LEU A 456 1.80 -19.43 -6.11
CA LEU A 456 0.51 -19.34 -5.42
C LEU A 456 0.05 -17.90 -5.32
N LEU A 457 -1.25 -17.68 -5.49
CA LEU A 457 -1.88 -16.37 -5.37
C LEU A 457 -2.68 -16.27 -4.07
N ASN A 458 -2.66 -15.09 -3.45
CA ASN A 458 -3.50 -14.73 -2.32
C ASN A 458 -4.51 -13.67 -2.73
N PHE A 459 -5.74 -13.80 -2.26
CA PHE A 459 -6.86 -12.96 -2.66
C PHE A 459 -7.32 -12.02 -1.57
N GLY A 460 -7.77 -10.83 -1.96
CA GLY A 460 -8.41 -9.85 -1.10
C GLY A 460 -9.83 -10.29 -0.71
N ILE A 461 -10.27 -9.87 0.45
CA ILE A 461 -11.56 -10.28 1.05
C ILE A 461 -12.72 -9.30 0.81
N GLY A 462 -12.48 -8.24 0.04
CA GLY A 462 -13.54 -7.35 -0.49
C GLY A 462 -14.25 -6.42 0.50
N ASP A 463 -15.08 -5.53 -0.03
CA ASP A 463 -16.07 -4.62 0.59
C ASP A 463 -15.57 -3.46 1.47
N ILE A 464 -14.40 -3.53 2.07
CA ILE A 464 -13.94 -2.51 3.00
C ILE A 464 -13.29 -1.33 2.29
N GLU A 465 -12.76 -1.54 1.10
CA GLU A 465 -12.02 -0.55 0.33
C GLU A 465 -12.81 0.55 -0.30
N SER A 466 -13.85 0.18 -1.01
CA SER A 466 -14.72 1.17 -1.65
C SER A 466 -15.33 2.06 -0.57
N ARG A 467 -15.58 1.48 0.60
CA ARG A 467 -16.09 2.19 1.77
C ARG A 467 -15.06 3.15 2.34
N GLN A 468 -13.79 2.72 2.51
CA GLN A 468 -12.73 3.58 3.00
C GLN A 468 -12.41 4.70 2.02
N SER A 469 -12.30 4.39 0.74
CA SER A 469 -12.13 5.37 -0.32
C SER A 469 -13.28 6.38 -0.34
N THR A 470 -14.54 5.93 -0.14
CA THR A 470 -15.69 6.80 -0.05
C THR A 470 -15.62 7.72 1.18
N VAL A 471 -15.22 7.21 2.35
CA VAL A 471 -15.04 8.03 3.55
C VAL A 471 -14.01 9.13 3.32
N GLU A 472 -12.89 8.79 2.69
CA GLU A 472 -11.82 9.74 2.38
C GLU A 472 -12.22 10.77 1.33
N LEU A 473 -12.93 10.37 0.27
CA LEU A 473 -13.36 11.24 -0.81
C LEU A 473 -14.52 12.16 -0.46
N THR A 474 -15.40 11.75 0.45
CA THR A 474 -16.57 12.53 0.90
C THR A 474 -16.25 13.46 2.06
N ALA A 475 -15.03 13.43 2.59
CA ALA A 475 -14.59 14.36 3.62
C ALA A 475 -14.57 15.80 3.07
N VAL A 476 -15.10 16.74 3.84
CA VAL A 476 -15.21 18.17 3.46
C VAL A 476 -14.23 18.99 4.30
N ASP A 477 -13.30 19.64 3.62
CA ASP A 477 -12.31 20.50 4.27
C ASP A 477 -12.97 21.69 4.94
N GLY A 478 -12.55 22.00 6.17
CA GLY A 478 -13.07 23.13 6.92
C GLY A 478 -14.57 23.05 7.27
N ALA A 479 -15.16 21.85 7.26
CA ALA A 479 -16.57 21.66 7.62
C ALA A 479 -16.78 21.83 9.12
N ILE A 480 -17.94 22.37 9.51
CA ILE A 480 -18.37 22.53 10.90
C ILE A 480 -19.52 21.55 11.16
N HIS A 481 -19.22 20.43 11.78
CA HIS A 481 -20.23 19.41 12.11
C HIS A 481 -20.87 19.62 13.48
N VAL A 482 -20.19 20.32 14.38
CA VAL A 482 -20.61 20.53 15.76
C VAL A 482 -20.37 21.97 16.16
N ILE A 483 -21.35 22.58 16.81
CA ILE A 483 -21.25 23.85 17.49
C ILE A 483 -21.54 23.62 18.97
N LYS A 484 -20.48 23.68 19.81
CA LYS A 484 -20.58 23.44 21.24
C LYS A 484 -21.08 24.70 21.95
N VAL A 485 -22.16 24.59 22.70
CA VAL A 485 -22.61 25.67 23.63
C VAL A 485 -21.61 25.74 24.79
N THR A 486 -20.97 26.88 24.95
CA THR A 486 -19.99 27.11 26.02
C THR A 486 -20.61 27.79 27.23
N ASN A 487 -21.63 28.60 27.00
CA ASN A 487 -22.50 29.16 28.04
C ASN A 487 -23.94 29.14 27.50
N PRO A 488 -24.90 28.48 28.16
CA PRO A 488 -26.27 28.37 27.66
C PRO A 488 -27.08 29.67 27.71
N GLY A 489 -26.60 30.68 28.42
CA GLY A 489 -27.38 31.89 28.68
C GLY A 489 -28.69 31.60 29.41
N PHE A 490 -29.55 32.58 29.54
CA PHE A 490 -30.91 32.40 30.08
C PHE A 490 -31.82 33.57 29.74
N GLY A 491 -33.11 33.32 29.89
CA GLY A 491 -34.15 34.33 29.66
C GLY A 491 -34.56 34.50 28.20
N TYR A 492 -34.27 33.52 27.35
CA TYR A 492 -34.76 33.48 25.99
C TYR A 492 -36.25 33.08 25.96
N THR A 493 -37.03 33.87 25.25
CA THR A 493 -38.45 33.57 24.98
C THR A 493 -38.67 32.96 23.60
N SER A 494 -37.66 33.07 22.72
CA SER A 494 -37.59 32.44 21.41
C SER A 494 -36.13 32.09 21.10
N PRO A 495 -35.87 31.09 20.25
CA PRO A 495 -34.50 30.72 19.88
C PRO A 495 -33.72 31.92 19.32
N PRO A 496 -32.51 32.19 19.80
CA PRO A 496 -31.67 33.22 19.22
C PRO A 496 -31.25 32.88 17.79
N THR A 497 -31.04 33.89 16.96
CA THR A 497 -30.46 33.73 15.65
C THR A 497 -28.99 33.35 15.79
N VAL A 498 -28.58 32.29 15.14
CA VAL A 498 -27.17 31.81 15.07
C VAL A 498 -26.54 32.37 13.81
N THR A 499 -25.48 33.14 13.98
CA THR A 499 -24.67 33.66 12.87
C THR A 499 -23.27 33.09 12.95
N ILE A 500 -22.80 32.47 11.85
CA ILE A 500 -21.46 31.93 11.76
C ILE A 500 -20.67 32.81 10.79
N SER A 501 -19.58 33.38 11.25
CA SER A 501 -18.69 34.23 10.48
C SER A 501 -17.27 33.68 10.52
N GLY A 502 -16.56 33.73 9.40
CA GLY A 502 -15.20 33.18 9.27
C GLY A 502 -14.65 33.38 7.87
N ASP A 503 -13.63 32.62 7.54
CA ASP A 503 -12.96 32.64 6.24
C ASP A 503 -13.55 31.60 5.26
N GLY A 504 -14.30 30.61 5.76
CA GLY A 504 -15.07 29.67 4.96
C GLY A 504 -16.46 30.17 4.59
N SER A 505 -17.28 29.27 4.02
CA SER A 505 -18.63 29.63 3.57
C SER A 505 -19.66 28.50 3.72
N GLY A 506 -20.94 28.87 3.68
CA GLY A 506 -22.07 27.94 3.56
C GLY A 506 -22.51 27.27 4.86
N CYS A 507 -21.86 27.47 6.01
CA CYS A 507 -22.32 26.90 7.26
C CYS A 507 -23.55 27.66 7.78
N THR A 508 -24.63 26.90 8.10
CA THR A 508 -25.84 27.41 8.72
C THR A 508 -26.27 26.54 9.92
N ALA A 509 -26.83 27.17 10.93
CA ALA A 509 -27.27 26.47 12.14
C ALA A 509 -28.42 27.21 12.84
N HIS A 510 -29.16 26.49 13.67
CA HIS A 510 -30.19 27.06 14.51
C HIS A 510 -30.06 26.62 15.98
N ALA A 511 -30.47 27.47 16.89
CA ALA A 511 -30.47 27.17 18.32
C ALA A 511 -31.78 26.49 18.75
N VAL A 512 -31.65 25.53 19.67
CA VAL A 512 -32.77 24.86 20.34
C VAL A 512 -32.76 25.29 21.81
N LEU A 513 -33.93 25.73 22.34
CA LEU A 513 -34.05 26.11 23.72
C LEU A 513 -34.49 24.95 24.61
N SER A 514 -33.95 24.94 25.82
CA SER A 514 -34.50 24.15 26.92
C SER A 514 -35.83 24.69 27.39
N SER A 515 -36.60 23.92 28.19
CA SER A 515 -37.84 24.36 28.82
C SER A 515 -37.67 25.53 29.79
N THR A 516 -36.43 25.83 30.19
CA THR A 516 -36.08 26.94 31.11
C THR A 516 -35.67 28.22 30.41
N GLY A 517 -35.70 28.26 29.05
CA GLY A 517 -35.32 29.44 28.29
C GLY A 517 -33.81 29.67 28.21
N SER A 518 -33.04 28.61 28.26
CA SER A 518 -31.58 28.60 27.97
C SER A 518 -31.31 27.88 26.64
N VAL A 519 -30.23 28.16 25.96
CA VAL A 519 -29.82 27.42 24.75
C VAL A 519 -29.35 26.02 25.16
N ASP A 520 -30.13 25.01 24.78
CA ASP A 520 -29.81 23.60 25.04
C ASP A 520 -28.76 23.07 24.11
N LYS A 521 -28.93 23.27 22.82
CA LYS A 521 -27.99 22.87 21.77
C LYS A 521 -28.11 23.75 20.53
N ILE A 522 -27.11 23.71 19.70
CA ILE A 522 -27.11 24.30 18.36
C ILE A 522 -27.02 23.16 17.34
N VAL A 523 -28.00 23.07 16.45
CA VAL A 523 -28.08 22.10 15.39
C VAL A 523 -27.50 22.72 14.12
N VAL A 524 -26.55 22.04 13.51
CA VAL A 524 -25.96 22.47 12.23
C VAL A 524 -26.85 21.96 11.10
N ASP A 525 -27.40 22.88 10.31
CA ASP A 525 -28.28 22.59 9.18
C ASP A 525 -27.48 22.33 7.89
N ASN A 526 -26.38 23.10 7.70
CA ASN A 526 -25.39 22.91 6.63
C ASN A 526 -24.00 23.05 7.22
N ILE A 527 -23.13 22.10 6.94
CA ILE A 527 -21.79 22.02 7.51
C ILE A 527 -20.80 23.07 6.96
N GLY A 528 -21.12 23.66 5.80
CA GLY A 528 -20.19 24.56 5.12
C GLY A 528 -18.87 23.89 4.68
N PHE A 529 -17.90 24.70 4.25
CA PHE A 529 -16.59 24.26 3.79
C PHE A 529 -15.55 25.39 3.87
N ASP A 530 -14.27 25.01 3.78
CA ASP A 530 -13.10 25.91 3.76
C ASP A 530 -12.92 26.81 4.97
N TYR A 531 -13.53 26.51 6.12
CA TYR A 531 -13.25 27.24 7.34
C TYR A 531 -11.89 26.82 7.93
N THR A 532 -11.05 27.81 8.23
CA THR A 532 -9.87 27.65 9.11
C THR A 532 -10.08 28.37 10.45
N LYS A 533 -11.03 29.31 10.48
CA LYS A 533 -11.49 30.00 11.67
C LYS A 533 -12.98 30.33 11.54
N ALA A 534 -13.72 30.19 12.62
CA ALA A 534 -15.13 30.54 12.69
C ALA A 534 -15.48 31.13 14.05
N THR A 535 -16.34 32.16 14.03
CA THR A 535 -16.92 32.77 15.21
C THR A 535 -18.43 32.56 15.17
N VAL A 536 -19.00 32.08 16.26
CA VAL A 536 -20.43 31.88 16.42
C VAL A 536 -20.99 33.02 17.26
N THR A 537 -21.97 33.74 16.72
CA THR A 537 -22.67 34.83 17.39
C THR A 537 -24.15 34.46 17.56
N LEU A 538 -24.64 34.53 18.79
CA LEU A 538 -26.04 34.33 19.09
C LEU A 538 -26.69 35.70 19.39
N THR A 539 -27.74 36.01 18.63
CA THR A 539 -28.47 37.29 18.77
C THR A 539 -29.96 37.01 19.05
N GLY A 540 -30.48 37.64 20.11
CA GLY A 540 -31.85 37.53 20.51
C GLY A 540 -32.06 38.13 21.90
N PRO A 541 -33.32 38.44 22.28
CA PRO A 541 -33.63 38.96 23.60
C PRO A 541 -33.34 37.88 24.67
N ALA A 542 -32.43 38.18 25.57
CA ALA A 542 -32.08 37.31 26.70
C ALA A 542 -31.67 38.16 27.91
N ALA A 543 -31.82 37.59 29.11
CA ALA A 543 -31.27 38.20 30.33
C ALA A 543 -29.74 37.98 30.43
N SER A 544 -29.25 36.84 29.87
CA SER A 544 -27.84 36.55 29.69
C SER A 544 -27.66 35.90 28.32
N VAL A 545 -26.75 36.44 27.50
CA VAL A 545 -26.52 35.93 26.14
C VAL A 545 -25.73 34.64 26.19
N ALA A 546 -26.16 33.64 25.43
CA ALA A 546 -25.44 32.39 25.26
C ALA A 546 -24.17 32.59 24.43
N THR A 547 -23.19 31.75 24.67
CA THR A 547 -21.96 31.69 23.85
C THR A 547 -21.72 30.27 23.35
N ALA A 548 -21.15 30.18 22.18
CA ALA A 548 -20.86 28.90 21.54
C ALA A 548 -19.55 28.94 20.75
N HIS A 549 -18.98 27.76 20.51
CA HIS A 549 -17.75 27.57 19.74
C HIS A 549 -17.98 26.55 18.63
N ALA A 550 -17.56 26.91 17.41
CA ALA A 550 -17.63 26.01 16.25
C ALA A 550 -16.43 25.06 16.22
N MET A 551 -16.71 23.77 16.10
CA MET A 551 -15.67 22.74 15.94
C MET A 551 -15.40 22.54 14.46
N ILE A 552 -14.28 23.10 14.00
CA ILE A 552 -13.88 23.00 12.59
C ILE A 552 -13.18 21.66 12.37
N SER A 553 -13.47 21.00 11.24
CA SER A 553 -12.82 19.75 10.85
C SER A 553 -11.32 19.95 10.61
N PRO A 554 -10.51 18.89 10.74
CA PRO A 554 -9.10 18.97 10.39
C PRO A 554 -8.94 19.23 8.88
N LYS A 555 -7.72 19.62 8.48
CA LYS A 555 -7.39 19.85 7.08
C LYS A 555 -7.76 18.62 6.23
N GLY A 556 -8.53 18.86 5.17
CA GLY A 556 -9.08 17.82 4.30
C GLY A 556 -10.44 17.25 4.76
N GLY A 557 -10.89 17.57 5.99
CA GLY A 557 -12.17 17.10 6.53
C GLY A 557 -12.05 15.85 7.42
N HIS A 558 -13.08 15.60 8.21
CA HIS A 558 -13.16 14.41 9.06
C HIS A 558 -13.25 13.12 8.23
N GLY A 559 -12.30 12.21 8.43
CA GLY A 559 -12.20 10.93 7.75
C GLY A 559 -11.25 10.95 6.53
N ARG A 560 -10.70 12.11 6.15
CA ARG A 560 -9.78 12.23 5.01
C ARG A 560 -8.43 11.56 5.26
N ASP A 561 -7.88 11.69 6.44
CA ASP A 561 -6.55 11.24 6.81
C ASP A 561 -6.58 10.55 8.18
N ALA A 562 -7.00 9.30 8.24
CA ALA A 562 -7.13 8.58 9.50
C ALA A 562 -5.79 8.49 10.27
N ILE A 563 -4.64 8.38 9.59
CA ILE A 563 -3.31 8.36 10.22
C ILE A 563 -3.04 9.70 10.92
N GLY A 564 -3.27 10.81 10.21
CA GLY A 564 -3.08 12.15 10.76
C GLY A 564 -4.11 12.51 11.84
N GLU A 565 -5.39 12.19 11.59
CA GLU A 565 -6.50 12.55 12.48
C GLU A 565 -6.52 11.78 13.80
N LEU A 566 -6.04 10.52 13.79
CA LEU A 566 -5.96 9.68 14.98
C LEU A 566 -4.54 9.65 15.59
N TYR A 567 -3.66 10.52 15.13
CA TYR A 567 -2.29 10.68 15.65
C TYR A 567 -1.45 9.38 15.62
N ALA A 568 -1.59 8.58 14.58
CA ALA A 568 -0.81 7.35 14.44
C ALA A 568 0.66 7.68 14.16
N LYS A 569 1.51 7.50 15.18
CA LYS A 569 2.96 7.74 15.12
C LYS A 569 3.79 6.46 15.13
N THR A 570 3.16 5.31 15.25
CA THR A 570 3.82 4.02 15.35
C THR A 570 3.50 3.17 14.14
N LEU A 571 4.55 2.66 13.49
CA LEU A 571 4.47 1.64 12.45
C LEU A 571 4.75 0.27 13.05
N VAL A 572 3.95 -0.71 12.69
CA VAL A 572 4.19 -2.11 13.01
C VAL A 572 4.51 -2.85 11.73
N PHE A 573 5.60 -3.58 11.75
CA PHE A 573 6.02 -4.51 10.71
C PHE A 573 5.70 -5.92 11.19
N HIS A 574 5.11 -6.73 10.32
CA HIS A 574 4.76 -8.12 10.59
C HIS A 574 5.55 -9.01 9.64
N GLY A 575 6.37 -9.89 10.18
CA GLY A 575 7.09 -10.89 9.41
C GLY A 575 6.69 -12.30 9.83
N ASN A 576 6.60 -13.21 8.89
CA ASN A 576 6.51 -14.61 9.16
C ASN A 576 7.76 -15.31 8.63
N LEU A 577 8.30 -16.24 9.40
CA LEU A 577 9.40 -17.09 8.99
C LEU A 577 8.93 -18.53 9.11
N SER A 578 8.79 -19.18 7.97
CA SER A 578 8.59 -20.62 7.85
C SER A 578 9.91 -21.32 7.57
N LYS A 579 9.88 -22.60 7.33
CA LYS A 579 11.05 -23.33 6.82
C LYS A 579 11.30 -22.93 5.36
N GLU A 580 11.98 -21.80 5.18
CA GLU A 580 12.28 -21.27 3.86
C GLU A 580 13.39 -22.07 3.19
N LYS A 581 13.32 -22.26 1.89
CA LYS A 581 14.34 -22.93 1.09
C LYS A 581 14.99 -21.91 0.16
N ASN A 582 16.30 -21.80 0.22
CA ASN A 582 17.07 -20.96 -0.70
C ASN A 582 18.25 -21.74 -1.28
N LYS A 583 18.33 -21.81 -2.61
CA LYS A 583 19.40 -22.50 -3.35
C LYS A 583 19.67 -23.93 -2.85
N GLY A 584 18.63 -24.69 -2.51
CA GLY A 584 18.76 -26.06 -2.02
C GLY A 584 18.98 -26.22 -0.51
N PHE A 585 19.11 -25.10 0.21
CA PHE A 585 19.21 -25.11 1.67
C PHE A 585 17.91 -24.68 2.33
N THR A 586 17.64 -25.19 3.51
CA THR A 586 16.47 -24.87 4.32
C THR A 586 16.89 -24.00 5.48
N SER A 587 16.27 -22.83 5.62
CA SER A 587 16.56 -21.90 6.73
C SER A 587 15.90 -22.40 8.02
N THR A 588 16.50 -23.43 8.63
CA THR A 588 16.05 -24.00 9.92
C THR A 588 16.93 -23.57 11.09
N ASN A 589 17.80 -22.58 10.84
CA ASN A 589 18.73 -22.10 11.84
C ASN A 589 18.07 -21.45 13.03
N ASP A 590 18.80 -21.37 14.11
CA ASP A 590 18.44 -20.55 15.24
C ASP A 590 18.72 -19.08 14.95
N TYR A 591 17.71 -18.28 15.17
CA TYR A 591 17.82 -16.83 15.07
C TYR A 591 17.66 -16.20 16.44
N ARG A 592 18.42 -15.16 16.73
CA ARG A 592 18.38 -14.41 17.98
C ARG A 592 18.28 -12.91 17.80
N GLN A 593 18.43 -12.46 16.56
CA GLN A 593 18.38 -11.04 16.24
C GLN A 593 17.61 -10.86 14.93
N VAL A 594 16.78 -9.83 14.88
CA VAL A 594 16.02 -9.44 13.70
C VAL A 594 16.22 -7.96 13.45
N CYS A 595 16.50 -7.62 12.20
CA CYS A 595 16.70 -6.24 11.79
C CYS A 595 15.75 -5.87 10.67
N ILE A 596 15.60 -4.56 10.43
CA ILE A 596 14.95 -4.04 9.23
C ILE A 596 15.99 -3.24 8.45
N VAL A 597 16.18 -3.61 7.18
CA VAL A 597 17.11 -2.95 6.26
C VAL A 597 16.35 -2.41 5.06
N LYS A 598 16.65 -1.15 4.69
CA LYS A 598 16.07 -0.47 3.52
C LYS A 598 17.07 -0.50 2.37
N ASN A 599 16.59 -0.86 1.18
CA ASN A 599 17.34 -0.83 -0.08
C ASN A 599 18.70 -1.57 -0.05
N PRO A 600 18.79 -2.81 0.45
CA PRO A 600 20.02 -3.58 0.32
C PRO A 600 20.35 -3.84 -1.15
N ARG A 601 21.62 -4.08 -1.47
CA ARG A 601 22.09 -4.30 -2.83
C ARG A 601 22.39 -5.76 -3.11
N VAL A 602 22.24 -6.14 -4.36
CA VAL A 602 22.69 -7.47 -4.86
C VAL A 602 24.19 -7.60 -4.66
N TYR A 603 24.66 -8.78 -4.25
CA TYR A 603 26.07 -9.02 -4.04
C TYR A 603 26.88 -8.76 -5.32
N GLY A 604 27.98 -7.99 -5.18
CA GLY A 604 28.84 -7.63 -6.29
C GLY A 604 28.25 -6.69 -7.35
N LYS A 605 27.06 -6.10 -7.09
CA LYS A 605 26.40 -5.17 -8.01
C LYS A 605 25.95 -3.91 -7.28
N GLU A 606 25.91 -2.80 -7.98
CA GLU A 606 25.37 -1.51 -7.49
C GLU A 606 23.85 -1.38 -7.74
N VAL A 607 23.11 -2.48 -7.64
CA VAL A 607 21.68 -2.56 -7.90
C VAL A 607 20.95 -3.01 -6.62
N ASN A 608 19.85 -2.37 -6.30
CA ASN A 608 19.03 -2.75 -5.14
C ASN A 608 18.49 -4.17 -5.29
N LEU A 609 18.47 -4.91 -4.18
CA LEU A 609 17.89 -6.23 -4.09
C LEU A 609 16.38 -6.17 -4.41
N ARG A 610 15.89 -7.18 -5.13
CA ARG A 610 14.48 -7.30 -5.51
C ARG A 610 13.87 -8.65 -5.14
N ALA A 611 14.72 -9.64 -4.87
CA ALA A 611 14.27 -10.98 -4.50
C ALA A 611 13.42 -10.92 -3.22
N ALA A 612 12.33 -11.67 -3.19
CA ALA A 612 11.49 -11.80 -2.00
C ALA A 612 12.23 -12.48 -0.84
N LEU A 613 13.15 -13.37 -1.17
CA LEU A 613 14.03 -14.08 -0.24
C LEU A 613 15.46 -14.06 -0.79
N ALA A 614 16.44 -13.73 0.04
CA ALA A 614 17.85 -13.65 -0.37
C ALA A 614 18.78 -14.07 0.76
N SER A 615 19.80 -14.86 0.42
CA SER A 615 20.82 -15.29 1.37
C SER A 615 22.03 -14.36 1.36
N THR A 616 22.58 -14.07 2.53
CA THR A 616 23.89 -13.45 2.67
C THR A 616 25.03 -14.48 2.65
N CYS A 617 24.70 -15.76 2.67
CA CYS A 617 25.67 -16.83 2.77
C CYS A 617 26.09 -17.30 1.38
N LEU A 618 27.33 -17.71 1.25
CA LEU A 618 27.79 -18.46 0.08
C LEU A 618 27.48 -19.95 0.24
N ILE A 619 27.36 -20.65 -0.89
CA ILE A 619 27.27 -22.10 -0.89
C ILE A 619 28.59 -22.67 -1.40
N ALA A 620 29.31 -23.36 -0.52
CA ALA A 620 30.53 -24.08 -0.83
C ALA A 620 30.19 -25.53 -1.22
N ILE A 621 30.33 -25.86 -2.50
CA ILE A 621 29.99 -27.17 -3.08
C ILE A 621 31.27 -27.96 -3.29
N GLY A 622 31.28 -29.22 -2.87
CA GLY A 622 32.40 -30.13 -3.09
C GLY A 622 31.95 -31.56 -3.31
N THR A 623 32.86 -32.44 -3.68
CA THR A 623 32.54 -33.84 -3.93
C THR A 623 31.98 -34.52 -2.66
N LYS A 624 30.93 -35.31 -2.80
CA LYS A 624 30.32 -36.10 -1.72
C LYS A 624 31.32 -37.13 -1.17
N GLY A 625 31.28 -37.35 0.16
CA GLY A 625 32.12 -38.37 0.81
C GLY A 625 33.50 -37.88 1.26
N GLN A 626 33.79 -36.59 1.21
CA GLN A 626 35.00 -36.04 1.81
C GLN A 626 34.99 -36.25 3.34
N GLY A 627 36.02 -36.88 3.89
CA GLY A 627 36.11 -37.19 5.33
C GLY A 627 36.04 -35.94 6.22
N GLY A 628 36.60 -34.83 5.79
CA GLY A 628 36.57 -33.55 6.49
C GLY A 628 35.17 -32.94 6.60
N PHE A 629 34.25 -33.22 5.66
CA PHE A 629 32.88 -32.71 5.71
C PHE A 629 32.12 -33.21 6.96
N GLY A 630 32.31 -34.45 7.35
CA GLY A 630 31.69 -35.05 8.55
C GLY A 630 32.23 -34.48 9.87
N LEU A 631 33.46 -33.98 9.87
CA LEU A 631 34.11 -33.44 11.06
C LEU A 631 33.91 -31.94 11.26
N ILE A 632 33.34 -31.25 10.28
CA ILE A 632 32.95 -29.86 10.40
C ILE A 632 31.47 -29.83 10.81
N ASP A 633 31.14 -29.14 11.89
CA ASP A 633 29.78 -29.05 12.43
C ASP A 633 29.15 -27.69 12.11
N ILE A 634 27.81 -27.60 12.25
CA ILE A 634 27.10 -26.31 12.21
C ILE A 634 27.62 -25.45 13.36
N ASP A 635 27.72 -24.15 13.17
CA ASP A 635 28.34 -23.15 14.03
C ASP A 635 29.87 -23.17 14.11
N ASP A 636 30.54 -24.14 13.52
CA ASP A 636 32.00 -24.09 13.42
C ASP A 636 32.47 -22.84 12.67
N VAL A 637 33.55 -22.27 13.16
CA VAL A 637 34.30 -21.24 12.44
C VAL A 637 35.43 -21.94 11.68
N ILE A 638 35.35 -21.87 10.37
CA ILE A 638 36.33 -22.44 9.44
C ILE A 638 37.07 -21.33 8.71
N THR A 639 38.24 -21.63 8.20
CA THR A 639 39.10 -20.67 7.50
C THR A 639 39.37 -21.07 6.04
N TRP A 640 39.47 -20.06 5.21
CA TRP A 640 40.09 -20.15 3.87
C TRP A 640 41.25 -19.19 3.80
N THR A 641 42.37 -19.65 3.26
CA THR A 641 43.59 -18.85 3.09
C THR A 641 43.75 -18.45 1.62
N ASP A 642 43.72 -17.16 1.38
CA ASP A 642 43.99 -16.59 0.06
C ASP A 642 45.51 -16.54 -0.18
N THR A 643 45.99 -17.43 -1.06
CA THR A 643 47.39 -17.53 -1.45
C THR A 643 47.71 -16.65 -2.66
N THR A 644 46.75 -15.95 -3.23
CA THR A 644 46.96 -15.04 -4.38
C THR A 644 47.50 -13.68 -3.96
N VAL A 645 47.50 -13.37 -2.64
CA VAL A 645 48.03 -12.13 -2.07
C VAL A 645 49.28 -12.39 -1.23
N THR A 646 50.19 -11.42 -1.14
CA THR A 646 51.44 -11.54 -0.36
C THR A 646 51.47 -10.45 0.71
N PRO A 647 51.59 -10.78 2.01
CA PRO A 647 51.54 -12.14 2.58
C PRO A 647 50.16 -12.79 2.45
N ASN A 648 50.15 -14.13 2.48
CA ASN A 648 48.89 -14.90 2.49
C ASN A 648 47.96 -14.37 3.59
N ARG A 649 46.67 -14.26 3.29
CA ARG A 649 45.64 -13.84 4.25
C ARG A 649 44.63 -14.94 4.47
N SER A 650 44.25 -15.17 5.75
CA SER A 650 43.19 -16.09 6.11
C SER A 650 41.90 -15.30 6.41
N TYR A 651 40.81 -15.83 5.93
CA TYR A 651 39.44 -15.29 6.10
C TYR A 651 38.60 -16.34 6.79
N THR A 652 37.67 -15.89 7.62
CA THR A 652 36.88 -16.73 8.50
C THR A 652 35.41 -16.82 8.02
N PHE A 653 34.85 -18.01 8.20
CA PHE A 653 33.48 -18.33 7.81
C PHE A 653 32.80 -19.14 8.90
N ARG A 654 31.55 -18.85 9.17
CA ARG A 654 30.73 -19.69 10.06
C ARG A 654 29.88 -20.64 9.24
N VAL A 655 29.84 -21.90 9.63
CA VAL A 655 28.98 -22.91 9.01
C VAL A 655 27.56 -22.74 9.50
N ILE A 656 26.66 -22.36 8.62
CA ILE A 656 25.26 -22.10 8.94
C ILE A 656 24.42 -23.35 8.74
N GLU A 657 24.68 -24.11 7.68
CA GLU A 657 23.94 -25.32 7.35
C GLU A 657 24.80 -26.27 6.53
N LYS A 658 24.50 -27.56 6.58
CA LYS A 658 25.19 -28.60 5.81
C LYS A 658 24.17 -29.44 5.06
N ASN A 659 24.48 -29.75 3.80
CA ASN A 659 23.72 -30.68 3.00
C ASN A 659 24.63 -31.75 2.41
N ALA A 660 24.62 -32.95 3.01
CA ALA A 660 25.43 -34.07 2.57
C ALA A 660 24.96 -34.68 1.22
N ASP A 661 23.71 -34.42 0.87
CA ASP A 661 23.02 -34.91 -0.31
C ASP A 661 22.56 -33.75 -1.20
N TYR A 662 23.42 -32.77 -1.41
CA TYR A 662 23.15 -31.61 -2.26
C TYR A 662 22.81 -32.04 -3.70
N SER A 663 23.57 -33.01 -4.22
CA SER A 663 23.21 -33.78 -5.42
C SER A 663 23.66 -35.26 -5.25
N SER A 664 23.48 -36.07 -6.28
CA SER A 664 23.93 -37.47 -6.25
C SER A 664 25.46 -37.62 -6.03
N THR A 665 26.24 -36.62 -6.43
CA THR A 665 27.71 -36.63 -6.40
C THR A 665 28.33 -35.54 -5.52
N GLU A 666 27.54 -34.63 -5.00
CA GLU A 666 27.99 -33.43 -4.30
C GLU A 666 27.40 -33.29 -2.91
N ALA A 667 28.24 -32.71 -2.03
CA ALA A 667 27.81 -32.19 -0.73
C ALA A 667 28.09 -30.67 -0.71
N ALA A 668 27.35 -29.94 0.09
CA ALA A 668 27.51 -28.50 0.18
C ALA A 668 27.38 -27.98 1.62
N MET A 669 28.04 -26.85 1.89
CA MET A 669 27.89 -26.08 3.12
C MET A 669 27.41 -24.68 2.82
N LEU A 670 26.46 -24.21 3.61
CA LEU A 670 26.04 -22.80 3.63
C LEU A 670 26.96 -22.06 4.62
N LEU A 671 27.73 -21.09 4.13
CA LEU A 671 28.76 -20.41 4.92
C LEU A 671 28.45 -18.89 4.99
N SER A 672 28.35 -18.36 6.20
CA SER A 672 28.38 -16.92 6.42
C SER A 672 29.83 -16.44 6.48
N TYR A 673 30.20 -15.50 5.62
CA TYR A 673 31.53 -14.88 5.66
C TYR A 673 31.59 -13.83 6.77
N LEU A 674 32.60 -13.92 7.63
CA LEU A 674 32.81 -12.98 8.74
C LEU A 674 33.77 -11.85 8.34
N ASP A 675 34.51 -12.02 7.26
CA ASP A 675 35.39 -11.03 6.65
C ASP A 675 34.88 -10.69 5.23
N ASN A 676 35.05 -9.48 4.78
CA ASN A 676 34.51 -9.02 3.50
C ASN A 676 35.26 -9.56 2.27
N LYS A 677 35.50 -10.88 2.24
CA LYS A 677 36.11 -11.57 1.12
C LYS A 677 35.54 -12.96 0.92
N ILE A 678 35.20 -13.27 -0.30
CA ILE A 678 34.68 -14.58 -0.71
C ILE A 678 35.65 -15.21 -1.68
N PRO A 679 36.04 -16.51 -1.51
CA PRO A 679 36.87 -17.20 -2.44
C PRO A 679 36.17 -17.52 -3.76
N SER A 680 36.97 -17.79 -4.80
CA SER A 680 36.51 -18.39 -6.05
C SER A 680 36.35 -19.92 -5.92
N SER A 681 35.82 -20.56 -6.97
CA SER A 681 35.77 -22.02 -7.06
C SER A 681 37.17 -22.68 -6.86
N GLY A 682 37.19 -23.87 -6.30
CA GLY A 682 38.44 -24.60 -5.98
C GLY A 682 39.08 -24.21 -4.64
N ALA A 683 38.39 -23.43 -3.79
CA ALA A 683 38.88 -23.08 -2.47
C ALA A 683 38.82 -24.25 -1.49
N THR A 684 39.74 -24.26 -0.53
CA THR A 684 39.73 -25.21 0.58
C THR A 684 39.35 -24.50 1.86
N PHE A 685 38.26 -24.95 2.48
CA PHE A 685 37.82 -24.49 3.79
C PHE A 685 38.23 -25.52 4.85
N GLY A 686 38.60 -25.07 6.03
CA GLY A 686 38.94 -26.01 7.09
C GLY A 686 39.08 -25.42 8.48
N LYS A 687 39.10 -26.31 9.44
CA LYS A 687 39.53 -26.11 10.81
C LYS A 687 40.61 -27.15 11.15
N VAL A 688 41.21 -27.06 12.33
CA VAL A 688 42.20 -28.04 12.77
C VAL A 688 41.63 -29.47 12.69
N GLY A 689 42.27 -30.31 11.87
CA GLY A 689 41.90 -31.71 11.68
C GLY A 689 40.76 -31.99 10.69
N ALA A 690 40.19 -30.97 10.04
CA ALA A 690 39.14 -31.16 9.06
C ALA A 690 39.25 -30.15 7.92
N VAL A 691 39.17 -30.66 6.69
CA VAL A 691 39.17 -29.82 5.46
C VAL A 691 38.03 -30.21 4.53
N PHE A 692 37.49 -29.22 3.81
CA PHE A 692 36.53 -29.41 2.76
C PHE A 692 36.96 -28.67 1.50
N ASN A 693 37.24 -29.45 0.45
CA ASN A 693 37.69 -28.93 -0.84
C ASN A 693 36.47 -28.68 -1.74
N THR A 694 36.33 -27.47 -2.24
CA THR A 694 35.23 -27.11 -3.11
C THR A 694 35.54 -27.31 -4.57
N THR A 695 34.52 -27.72 -5.32
CA THR A 695 34.50 -27.77 -6.78
C THR A 695 33.85 -26.50 -7.34
N ASN A 696 32.91 -25.95 -6.60
CA ASN A 696 32.20 -24.73 -6.98
C ASN A 696 31.80 -23.91 -5.74
N ILE A 697 31.61 -22.60 -5.95
CA ILE A 697 31.12 -21.67 -4.95
C ILE A 697 30.04 -20.81 -5.58
N ILE A 698 28.83 -20.87 -4.98
CA ILE A 698 27.76 -19.96 -5.34
C ILE A 698 27.85 -18.76 -4.41
N THR A 699 27.95 -17.57 -4.98
CA THR A 699 28.06 -16.31 -4.22
C THR A 699 26.75 -15.98 -3.51
N PRO A 700 26.77 -15.17 -2.46
CA PRO A 700 25.57 -14.62 -1.82
C PRO A 700 24.67 -13.88 -2.81
N ASP A 701 23.37 -13.80 -2.48
CA ASP A 701 22.42 -13.01 -3.27
C ASP A 701 22.53 -11.53 -2.94
N VAL A 702 22.80 -11.22 -1.68
CA VAL A 702 22.78 -9.85 -1.15
C VAL A 702 24.11 -9.48 -0.49
N ASN A 703 24.50 -8.23 -0.68
CA ASN A 703 25.61 -7.64 0.05
C ASN A 703 25.12 -7.20 1.44
N LYS A 704 25.49 -7.93 2.48
CA LYS A 704 25.06 -7.66 3.87
C LYS A 704 25.57 -6.32 4.44
N PHE A 705 26.57 -5.70 3.82
CA PHE A 705 27.08 -4.38 4.20
C PHE A 705 26.43 -3.23 3.40
N SER A 706 25.35 -3.49 2.70
CA SER A 706 24.62 -2.51 1.91
C SER A 706 23.24 -2.20 2.48
N GLY A 707 22.65 -1.10 2.01
CA GLY A 707 21.35 -0.62 2.49
C GLY A 707 21.44 0.05 3.85
N ASP A 708 20.35 0.72 4.24
CA ASP A 708 20.24 1.44 5.50
C ASP A 708 19.65 0.52 6.58
N LEU A 709 20.40 0.24 7.63
CA LEU A 709 19.94 -0.52 8.78
C LEU A 709 19.07 0.39 9.66
N LEU A 710 17.79 0.09 9.76
CA LEU A 710 16.81 0.94 10.43
C LEU A 710 16.54 0.52 11.88
N THR A 711 16.53 -0.78 12.14
CA THR A 711 16.28 -1.32 13.49
C THR A 711 17.13 -2.54 13.74
N ILE A 712 17.51 -2.72 15.00
CA ILE A 712 18.12 -3.96 15.52
C ILE A 712 17.28 -4.39 16.72
N ASP A 713 16.86 -5.65 16.74
CA ASP A 713 16.02 -6.21 17.80
C ASP A 713 16.58 -7.56 18.24
N ASN A 714 17.15 -7.60 19.43
CA ASN A 714 17.66 -8.81 20.06
C ASN A 714 16.52 -9.56 20.73
N ARG A 715 16.43 -10.85 20.46
CA ARG A 715 15.31 -11.71 20.89
C ARG A 715 15.81 -12.99 21.56
N LEU A 716 14.92 -13.62 22.28
CA LEU A 716 15.13 -15.02 22.65
C LEU A 716 15.29 -15.86 21.40
N ARG A 717 16.06 -16.90 21.51
CA ARG A 717 16.29 -17.88 20.44
C ARG A 717 14.96 -18.38 19.85
N PHE A 718 14.85 -18.36 18.54
CA PHE A 718 13.74 -18.95 17.80
C PHE A 718 14.24 -19.62 16.52
N SER A 719 13.54 -20.66 16.08
CA SER A 719 13.80 -21.34 14.81
C SER A 719 12.48 -21.80 14.17
N PRO A 720 12.33 -21.69 12.86
CA PRO A 720 11.18 -22.26 12.17
C PRO A 720 11.28 -23.80 12.15
N SER A 721 10.14 -24.46 12.12
CA SER A 721 10.04 -25.91 11.96
C SER A 721 9.03 -26.27 10.88
N ASP A 722 9.00 -27.54 10.45
CA ASP A 722 8.04 -28.02 9.44
C ASP A 722 6.57 -27.85 9.86
N GLN A 723 6.32 -27.70 11.16
CA GLN A 723 4.97 -27.60 11.74
C GLN A 723 4.67 -26.23 12.35
N GLN A 724 5.63 -25.31 12.35
CA GLN A 724 5.51 -24.05 13.08
C GLN A 724 6.06 -22.88 12.27
N ILE A 725 5.21 -21.89 12.01
CA ILE A 725 5.61 -20.59 11.48
C ILE A 725 5.94 -19.68 12.65
N VAL A 726 7.11 -19.05 12.61
CA VAL A 726 7.49 -18.04 13.59
C VAL A 726 7.02 -16.69 13.10
N VAL A 727 6.24 -16.00 13.91
CA VAL A 727 5.80 -14.63 13.65
C VAL A 727 6.72 -13.66 14.37
N VAL A 728 7.25 -12.71 13.63
CA VAL A 728 8.09 -11.62 14.13
C VAL A 728 7.36 -10.32 13.92
N THR A 729 7.20 -9.54 14.98
CA THR A 729 6.60 -8.20 14.91
C THR A 729 7.57 -7.20 15.49
N ASN A 730 7.87 -6.16 14.70
CA ASN A 730 8.69 -5.01 15.11
C ASN A 730 7.86 -3.74 15.02
N SER A 731 8.13 -2.77 15.89
CA SER A 731 7.49 -1.47 15.86
C SER A 731 8.51 -0.34 15.83
N ILE A 732 8.23 0.68 15.02
CA ILE A 732 8.99 1.93 14.99
C ILE A 732 8.04 3.06 15.40
N THR A 733 8.41 3.79 16.45
CA THR A 733 7.66 4.96 16.91
C THR A 733 8.45 6.24 16.60
N PHE A 734 7.83 7.15 15.84
CA PHE A 734 8.41 8.42 15.43
C PHE A 734 8.19 9.55 16.45
#